data_ecb2e5b3c17aa327708664bf0e08e234
#
_entry.id   ecb2e5b3c17aa327708664bf0e08e234
#
_cell.length_a   1.000
_cell.length_b   1.000
_cell.length_c   1.000
_cell.angle_alpha   90.00
_cell.angle_beta   90.00
_cell.angle_gamma   90.00
#
_symmetry.space_group_name_H-M   'P 1'
#
loop_
_entity.id
_entity.type
_entity.pdbx_description
1 polymer ?
#
loop_
_entity_poly.entity_id
_entity_poly.type
_entity_poly.pdbx_seq_one_letter_code
_entity_poly.pdbx_strand_id
1 'polypeptide(L)'
;MRETAGIAAYNAGEWQEALTELRAARRINGGTALLPLIADAERGLGRPERAIEIARSEEGRSLTGDEATEMHIVEAGARIDAGEPAKALVTLQAEDLAPGRTGTMAARLFYAYASALLAADRRDDAVTWYMNAAAADVDDATDAEFRLMELSEDMTPDTASDGELSERGDSVDGIGAPDETEETAGASAGGADAVSVDDPVDDSTVNSADDSADSVVDAAQPETPIAPAEAAPRSAAESSDQASAPSSTASTATTPVQAPASTPVPERSAPAPESSATSVGASAGKADVAPVTKPAASSASAPEPQAPPEGSLADHYEALLLDLDGTVFAGKEPTHGARETLDALDLPQIFVINNASRRPNEVAAHLNSMGFSATEDQVVTSAQTAARLLSEHVEPGSRALVLGTDGLAQEVREVGVGVARSADDRPAAVIQGFSPDTNWSTLSEAALAIRAGALWIATNTDATLPSERGLLVGNGSLVAAVANATGAEPLVAGKPAAPLMADAMKRSGVTNSLVVGDRLDTDIQGAHSVGLDSALVLTGVSTPKDLLLAPPEQRPSHVIDDLTGLLDDEAAVRIGEQPDWSVAVSGSTITVSATGEQPAHEALLPALAHAAWALIDGRDVDAESVDPSDVTITSDAPDVRAQIDKLGVGDLR
;
A
#
# COMPACT_ATOMS: atom_id res chain seq x y z
N MET A 1 -26.57 9.58 16.53
CA MET A 1 -26.81 8.14 16.31
C MET A 1 -27.47 7.83 14.96
N ARG A 2 -28.66 8.37 14.62
CA ARG A 2 -29.27 8.12 13.29
C ARG A 2 -28.47 8.72 12.13
N GLU A 3 -27.95 9.90 12.31
CA GLU A 3 -27.05 10.52 11.35
C GLU A 3 -25.79 9.68 11.11
N THR A 4 -25.12 9.26 12.18
CA THR A 4 -23.95 8.38 12.11
C THR A 4 -24.28 7.03 11.46
N ALA A 5 -25.45 6.44 11.79
CA ALA A 5 -25.91 5.21 11.16
C ALA A 5 -26.18 5.41 9.65
N GLY A 6 -26.82 6.53 9.28
CA GLY A 6 -27.09 6.87 7.90
C GLY A 6 -25.84 7.10 7.07
N ILE A 7 -24.81 7.79 7.62
CA ILE A 7 -23.52 7.99 6.98
C ILE A 7 -22.76 6.65 6.85
N ALA A 8 -22.80 5.80 7.88
CA ALA A 8 -22.18 4.48 7.83
C ALA A 8 -22.82 3.59 6.75
N ALA A 9 -24.16 3.56 6.67
CA ALA A 9 -24.88 2.83 5.62
C ALA A 9 -24.60 3.41 4.21
N TYR A 10 -24.48 4.73 4.09
CA TYR A 10 -24.09 5.40 2.84
C TYR A 10 -22.69 4.95 2.37
N ASN A 11 -21.70 4.97 3.26
CA ASN A 11 -20.34 4.53 2.96
C ASN A 11 -20.24 3.02 2.67
N ALA A 12 -21.18 2.22 3.15
CA ALA A 12 -21.30 0.80 2.86
C ALA A 12 -22.05 0.49 1.55
N GLY A 13 -22.56 1.52 0.84
CA GLY A 13 -23.39 1.33 -0.36
C GLY A 13 -24.81 0.82 -0.06
N GLU A 14 -25.23 0.79 1.20
CA GLU A 14 -26.56 0.37 1.64
C GLU A 14 -27.57 1.50 1.49
N TRP A 15 -27.79 1.92 0.24
CA TRP A 15 -28.53 3.14 -0.13
C TRP A 15 -29.92 3.24 0.48
N GLN A 16 -30.65 2.11 0.59
CA GLN A 16 -32.01 2.11 1.15
C GLN A 16 -32.00 2.36 2.67
N GLU A 17 -31.03 1.81 3.38
CA GLU A 17 -30.85 2.05 4.82
C GLU A 17 -30.32 3.46 5.07
N ALA A 18 -29.34 3.90 4.28
CA ALA A 18 -28.83 5.27 4.31
C ALA A 18 -29.95 6.29 4.19
N LEU A 19 -30.84 6.16 3.19
CA LEU A 19 -31.99 7.04 3.04
C LEU A 19 -32.93 7.03 4.24
N THR A 20 -33.17 5.86 4.82
CA THR A 20 -34.07 5.72 5.96
C THR A 20 -33.53 6.47 7.17
N GLU A 21 -32.26 6.27 7.48
CA GLU A 21 -31.62 6.86 8.65
C GLU A 21 -31.30 8.36 8.44
N LEU A 22 -30.80 8.77 7.27
CA LEU A 22 -30.51 10.18 6.96
C LEU A 22 -31.79 11.03 6.95
N ARG A 23 -32.89 10.52 6.38
CA ARG A 23 -34.19 11.21 6.43
C ARG A 23 -34.76 11.27 7.83
N ALA A 24 -34.54 10.25 8.66
CA ALA A 24 -34.94 10.26 10.05
C ALA A 24 -34.08 11.24 10.87
N ALA A 25 -32.77 11.27 10.66
CA ALA A 25 -31.87 12.24 11.28
C ALA A 25 -32.28 13.67 10.94
N ARG A 26 -32.54 13.95 9.67
CA ARG A 26 -32.97 15.26 9.21
C ARG A 26 -34.32 15.71 9.83
N ARG A 27 -35.29 14.80 10.00
CA ARG A 27 -36.57 15.11 10.69
C ARG A 27 -36.38 15.46 12.15
N ILE A 28 -35.34 14.92 12.80
CA ILE A 28 -35.07 15.15 14.23
C ILE A 28 -34.25 16.43 14.43
N ASN A 29 -33.18 16.59 13.64
CA ASN A 29 -32.21 17.67 13.83
C ASN A 29 -32.58 18.94 13.07
N GLY A 30 -33.45 18.86 12.06
CA GLY A 30 -33.65 19.93 11.08
C GLY A 30 -32.40 20.12 10.21
N GLY A 31 -32.42 21.14 9.36
CA GLY A 31 -31.26 21.53 8.56
C GLY A 31 -31.17 20.84 7.19
N THR A 32 -30.23 21.34 6.39
CA THR A 32 -30.07 20.99 4.97
C THR A 32 -28.77 20.26 4.66
N ALA A 33 -27.82 20.20 5.60
CA ALA A 33 -26.49 19.61 5.42
C ALA A 33 -26.48 18.14 4.94
N LEU A 34 -27.53 17.36 5.26
CA LEU A 34 -27.66 15.96 4.82
C LEU A 34 -28.31 15.80 3.44
N LEU A 35 -28.72 16.89 2.79
CA LEU A 35 -29.41 16.81 1.49
C LEU A 35 -28.53 16.23 0.37
N PRO A 36 -27.25 16.60 0.25
CA PRO A 36 -26.37 15.99 -0.77
C PRO A 36 -26.29 14.46 -0.64
N LEU A 37 -26.08 13.95 0.58
CA LEU A 37 -26.02 12.50 0.84
C LEU A 37 -27.37 11.80 0.55
N ILE A 38 -28.49 12.46 0.88
CA ILE A 38 -29.83 11.93 0.57
C ILE A 38 -30.06 11.89 -0.94
N ALA A 39 -29.63 12.91 -1.67
CA ALA A 39 -29.76 12.98 -3.13
C ALA A 39 -28.88 11.91 -3.80
N ASP A 40 -27.65 11.75 -3.32
CA ASP A 40 -26.72 10.76 -3.88
C ASP A 40 -27.17 9.32 -3.57
N ALA A 41 -27.71 9.06 -2.39
CA ALA A 41 -28.32 7.76 -2.08
C ALA A 41 -29.54 7.42 -2.95
N GLU A 42 -30.34 8.41 -3.39
CA GLU A 42 -31.39 8.19 -4.39
C GLU A 42 -30.79 7.85 -5.75
N ARG A 43 -29.66 8.49 -6.14
CA ARG A 43 -28.90 8.18 -7.35
C ARG A 43 -28.36 6.75 -7.30
N GLY A 44 -27.75 6.33 -6.18
CA GLY A 44 -27.24 4.98 -5.94
C GLY A 44 -28.33 3.89 -6.04
N LEU A 45 -29.61 4.24 -5.78
CA LEU A 45 -30.77 3.37 -6.01
C LEU A 45 -31.28 3.36 -7.45
N GLY A 46 -30.55 3.98 -8.40
CA GLY A 46 -30.98 4.08 -9.80
C GLY A 46 -32.16 5.04 -10.01
N ARG A 47 -32.27 6.10 -9.20
CA ARG A 47 -33.35 7.09 -9.27
C ARG A 47 -32.78 8.52 -9.47
N PRO A 48 -32.06 8.75 -10.59
CA PRO A 48 -31.39 10.03 -10.83
C PRO A 48 -32.37 11.22 -10.89
N GLU A 49 -33.59 11.03 -11.35
CA GLU A 49 -34.59 12.08 -11.40
C GLU A 49 -34.95 12.59 -9.97
N ARG A 50 -34.97 11.69 -8.98
CA ARG A 50 -35.20 12.06 -7.57
C ARG A 50 -34.05 12.85 -6.99
N ALA A 51 -32.81 12.51 -7.33
CA ALA A 51 -31.63 13.29 -6.92
C ALA A 51 -31.71 14.71 -7.50
N ILE A 52 -32.06 14.85 -8.79
CA ILE A 52 -32.24 16.14 -9.44
C ILE A 52 -33.41 16.94 -8.81
N GLU A 53 -34.53 16.29 -8.45
CA GLU A 53 -35.64 16.95 -7.76
C GLU A 53 -35.18 17.53 -6.40
N ILE A 54 -34.41 16.76 -5.62
CA ILE A 54 -33.87 17.21 -4.32
C ILE A 54 -32.93 18.40 -4.50
N ALA A 55 -32.00 18.33 -5.44
CA ALA A 55 -31.06 19.41 -5.73
C ALA A 55 -31.80 20.71 -6.13
N ARG A 56 -32.89 20.60 -6.87
CA ARG A 56 -33.71 21.71 -7.37
C ARG A 56 -34.79 22.17 -6.41
N SER A 57 -34.97 21.52 -5.27
CA SER A 57 -35.90 21.96 -4.23
C SER A 57 -35.51 23.34 -3.67
N GLU A 58 -36.42 24.02 -3.00
CA GLU A 58 -36.13 25.30 -2.31
C GLU A 58 -35.00 25.10 -1.30
N GLU A 59 -35.03 23.98 -0.58
CA GLU A 59 -34.02 23.62 0.42
C GLU A 59 -32.66 23.30 -0.23
N GLY A 60 -32.60 22.55 -1.33
CA GLY A 60 -31.38 22.27 -2.08
C GLY A 60 -30.71 23.55 -2.63
N ARG A 61 -31.52 24.49 -3.13
CA ARG A 61 -31.02 25.79 -3.59
C ARG A 61 -30.61 26.75 -2.47
N SER A 62 -30.99 26.48 -1.23
CA SER A 62 -30.63 27.29 -0.07
C SER A 62 -29.26 26.91 0.52
N LEU A 63 -28.63 25.84 0.04
CA LEU A 63 -27.30 25.43 0.44
C LEU A 63 -26.26 26.48 0.06
N THR A 64 -25.19 26.58 0.84
CA THR A 64 -24.09 27.54 0.63
C THR A 64 -22.74 26.87 0.93
N GLY A 65 -21.65 27.41 0.36
CA GLY A 65 -20.31 26.87 0.57
C GLY A 65 -20.16 25.43 0.03
N ASP A 66 -19.37 24.63 0.71
CA ASP A 66 -19.05 23.26 0.29
C ASP A 66 -20.27 22.34 0.14
N GLU A 67 -21.31 22.55 0.95
CA GLU A 67 -22.58 21.80 0.84
C GLU A 67 -23.31 22.10 -0.48
N ALA A 68 -23.23 23.34 -0.97
CA ALA A 68 -23.82 23.71 -2.26
C ALA A 68 -23.00 23.10 -3.43
N THR A 69 -21.68 23.17 -3.37
CA THR A 69 -20.79 22.56 -4.35
C THR A 69 -21.00 21.04 -4.41
N GLU A 70 -21.09 20.39 -3.24
CA GLU A 70 -21.38 18.95 -3.15
C GLU A 70 -22.72 18.59 -3.79
N MET A 71 -23.76 19.40 -3.55
CA MET A 71 -25.07 19.20 -4.17
C MET A 71 -25.00 19.35 -5.70
N HIS A 72 -24.20 20.29 -6.23
CA HIS A 72 -24.01 20.44 -7.67
C HIS A 72 -23.24 19.26 -8.29
N ILE A 73 -22.26 18.69 -7.56
CA ILE A 73 -21.57 17.47 -7.96
C ILE A 73 -22.56 16.30 -8.06
N VAL A 74 -23.41 16.11 -7.05
CA VAL A 74 -24.44 15.06 -7.05
C VAL A 74 -25.49 15.29 -8.16
N GLU A 75 -25.95 16.53 -8.35
CA GLU A 75 -26.89 16.86 -9.46
C GLU A 75 -26.26 16.56 -10.82
N ALA A 76 -24.98 16.88 -11.01
CA ALA A 76 -24.28 16.60 -12.26
C ALA A 76 -24.12 15.10 -12.49
N GLY A 77 -23.75 14.31 -11.49
CA GLY A 77 -23.71 12.86 -11.56
C GLY A 77 -25.08 12.26 -11.94
N ALA A 78 -26.13 12.72 -11.27
CA ALA A 78 -27.50 12.29 -11.60
C ALA A 78 -27.94 12.65 -13.03
N ARG A 79 -27.44 13.76 -13.57
CA ARG A 79 -27.70 14.13 -14.97
C ARG A 79 -26.96 13.25 -15.97
N ILE A 80 -25.74 12.84 -15.61
CA ILE A 80 -24.98 11.87 -16.42
C ILE A 80 -25.73 10.55 -16.44
N ASP A 81 -26.17 10.05 -15.29
CA ASP A 81 -26.94 8.81 -15.15
C ASP A 81 -28.28 8.86 -15.92
N ALA A 82 -28.88 10.05 -16.02
CA ALA A 82 -30.09 10.30 -16.81
C ALA A 82 -29.83 10.50 -18.32
N GLY A 83 -28.57 10.40 -18.79
CA GLY A 83 -28.20 10.62 -20.19
C GLY A 83 -28.21 12.10 -20.63
N GLU A 84 -28.02 13.03 -19.69
CA GLU A 84 -28.06 14.48 -19.91
C GLU A 84 -26.71 15.18 -19.65
N PRO A 85 -25.57 14.71 -20.21
CA PRO A 85 -24.24 15.22 -19.84
C PRO A 85 -24.04 16.72 -20.14
N ALA A 86 -24.68 17.24 -21.18
CA ALA A 86 -24.62 18.67 -21.48
C ALA A 86 -25.22 19.54 -20.35
N LYS A 87 -26.26 19.03 -19.65
CA LYS A 87 -26.83 19.75 -18.51
C LYS A 87 -25.98 19.57 -17.25
N ALA A 88 -25.26 18.45 -17.10
CA ALA A 88 -24.30 18.25 -16.04
C ALA A 88 -23.18 19.30 -16.13
N LEU A 89 -22.63 19.53 -17.32
CA LEU A 89 -21.62 20.57 -17.55
C LEU A 89 -22.12 21.96 -17.17
N VAL A 90 -23.34 22.32 -17.54
CA VAL A 90 -23.92 23.63 -17.19
C VAL A 90 -24.09 23.76 -15.67
N THR A 91 -24.46 22.69 -14.97
CA THR A 91 -24.59 22.72 -13.50
C THR A 91 -23.24 23.01 -12.85
N LEU A 92 -22.17 22.31 -13.28
CA LEU A 92 -20.84 22.47 -12.67
C LEU A 92 -20.13 23.77 -13.10
N GLN A 93 -20.45 24.34 -14.27
CA GLN A 93 -19.92 25.63 -14.71
C GLN A 93 -20.41 26.82 -13.86
N ALA A 94 -21.41 26.63 -13.02
CA ALA A 94 -21.82 27.61 -12.04
C ALA A 94 -20.84 27.72 -10.84
N GLU A 95 -19.97 26.74 -10.68
CA GLU A 95 -18.95 26.69 -9.65
C GLU A 95 -17.62 27.31 -10.09
N ASP A 96 -16.75 27.59 -9.12
CA ASP A 96 -15.41 28.12 -9.37
C ASP A 96 -14.47 27.02 -9.89
N LEU A 97 -14.39 26.88 -11.20
CA LEU A 97 -13.52 25.94 -11.92
C LEU A 97 -12.13 26.56 -12.23
N ALA A 98 -11.58 27.42 -11.36
CA ALA A 98 -10.26 27.99 -11.57
C ALA A 98 -9.17 26.91 -11.40
N PRO A 99 -8.35 26.61 -12.45
CA PRO A 99 -7.22 25.71 -12.34
C PRO A 99 -6.21 26.20 -11.28
N GLY A 100 -5.59 25.27 -10.54
CA GLY A 100 -4.62 25.58 -9.48
C GLY A 100 -5.25 25.77 -8.09
N ARG A 101 -6.56 25.62 -7.93
CA ARG A 101 -7.17 25.42 -6.60
C ARG A 101 -6.78 24.03 -6.10
N THR A 102 -6.54 23.90 -4.80
CA THR A 102 -6.18 22.63 -4.12
C THR A 102 -7.16 22.31 -2.99
N GLY A 103 -7.18 21.05 -2.57
CA GLY A 103 -8.00 20.50 -1.50
C GLY A 103 -9.17 19.66 -1.99
N THR A 104 -9.69 18.82 -1.10
CA THR A 104 -10.71 17.79 -1.35
C THR A 104 -11.90 18.26 -2.20
N MET A 105 -12.47 19.42 -1.87
CA MET A 105 -13.64 19.92 -2.60
C MET A 105 -13.29 20.37 -4.04
N ALA A 106 -12.11 20.98 -4.24
CA ALA A 106 -11.64 21.36 -5.58
C ALA A 106 -11.38 20.11 -6.43
N ALA A 107 -10.71 19.10 -5.87
CA ALA A 107 -10.46 17.83 -6.54
C ALA A 107 -11.76 17.14 -6.98
N ARG A 108 -12.72 17.00 -6.08
CA ARG A 108 -14.03 16.40 -6.36
C ARG A 108 -14.84 17.17 -7.42
N LEU A 109 -14.79 18.50 -7.37
CA LEU A 109 -15.45 19.35 -8.37
C LEU A 109 -14.81 19.19 -9.76
N PHE A 110 -13.48 19.21 -9.84
CA PHE A 110 -12.76 19.05 -11.11
C PHE A 110 -12.95 17.65 -11.68
N TYR A 111 -12.95 16.64 -10.83
CA TYR A 111 -13.24 15.25 -11.20
C TYR A 111 -14.66 15.11 -11.77
N ALA A 112 -15.66 15.66 -11.10
CA ALA A 112 -17.04 15.63 -11.57
C ALA A 112 -17.20 16.34 -12.92
N TYR A 113 -16.47 17.46 -13.11
CA TYR A 113 -16.48 18.19 -14.37
C TYR A 113 -15.79 17.42 -15.50
N ALA A 114 -14.67 16.74 -15.21
CA ALA A 114 -14.00 15.85 -16.15
C ALA A 114 -14.90 14.68 -16.55
N SER A 115 -15.58 14.06 -15.59
CA SER A 115 -16.53 12.96 -15.86
C SER A 115 -17.71 13.42 -16.74
N ALA A 116 -18.20 14.63 -16.52
CA ALA A 116 -19.27 15.21 -17.35
C ALA A 116 -18.78 15.52 -18.78
N LEU A 117 -17.53 15.96 -18.95
CA LEU A 117 -16.89 16.17 -20.25
C LEU A 117 -16.72 14.84 -20.99
N LEU A 118 -16.27 13.80 -20.30
CA LEU A 118 -16.10 12.47 -20.89
C LEU A 118 -17.45 11.89 -21.33
N ALA A 119 -18.48 12.01 -20.50
CA ALA A 119 -19.85 11.60 -20.85
C ALA A 119 -20.44 12.42 -22.01
N ALA A 120 -19.92 13.63 -22.27
CA ALA A 120 -20.29 14.49 -23.41
C ALA A 120 -19.40 14.25 -24.65
N ASP A 121 -18.59 13.19 -24.68
CA ASP A 121 -17.65 12.84 -25.77
C ASP A 121 -16.57 13.91 -26.02
N ARG A 122 -16.19 14.64 -24.97
CA ARG A 122 -15.14 15.66 -24.99
C ARG A 122 -13.89 15.15 -24.27
N ARG A 123 -13.27 14.11 -24.83
CA ARG A 123 -12.19 13.34 -24.22
C ARG A 123 -10.95 14.18 -23.86
N ASP A 124 -10.47 15.02 -24.79
CA ASP A 124 -9.25 15.83 -24.57
C ASP A 124 -9.45 16.85 -23.45
N ASP A 125 -10.63 17.45 -23.40
CA ASP A 125 -10.99 18.35 -22.32
C ASP A 125 -11.13 17.59 -20.99
N ALA A 126 -11.68 16.37 -21.02
CA ALA A 126 -11.80 15.51 -19.84
C ALA A 126 -10.43 15.13 -19.26
N VAL A 127 -9.47 14.74 -20.11
CA VAL A 127 -8.08 14.47 -19.69
C VAL A 127 -7.48 15.70 -18.99
N THR A 128 -7.63 16.88 -19.58
CA THR A 128 -7.12 18.12 -18.97
C THR A 128 -7.73 18.37 -17.58
N TRP A 129 -9.02 18.09 -17.40
CA TRP A 129 -9.69 18.32 -16.13
C TRP A 129 -9.45 17.19 -15.12
N TYR A 130 -9.21 15.95 -15.53
CA TYR A 130 -8.70 14.91 -14.63
C TYR A 130 -7.28 15.24 -14.14
N MET A 131 -6.41 15.82 -15.00
CA MET A 131 -5.11 16.32 -14.54
C MET A 131 -5.24 17.44 -13.49
N ASN A 132 -6.18 18.36 -13.68
CA ASN A 132 -6.46 19.40 -12.68
C ASN A 132 -7.04 18.80 -11.40
N ALA A 133 -7.87 17.75 -11.49
CA ALA A 133 -8.41 17.03 -10.34
C ALA A 133 -7.29 16.35 -9.56
N ALA A 134 -6.41 15.59 -10.22
CA ALA A 134 -5.26 14.95 -9.60
C ALA A 134 -4.31 15.96 -8.95
N ALA A 135 -4.02 17.09 -9.62
CA ALA A 135 -3.20 18.15 -9.05
C ALA A 135 -3.84 18.88 -7.85
N ALA A 136 -5.17 18.88 -7.77
CA ALA A 136 -5.91 19.48 -6.65
C ALA A 136 -6.08 18.54 -5.47
N ASP A 137 -5.92 17.23 -5.69
CA ASP A 137 -6.27 16.14 -4.77
C ASP A 137 -5.14 15.85 -3.78
N VAL A 138 -4.97 16.76 -2.81
CA VAL A 138 -3.99 16.61 -1.72
C VAL A 138 -4.40 15.55 -0.69
N ASP A 139 -5.65 15.12 -0.73
CA ASP A 139 -6.23 14.21 0.28
C ASP A 139 -6.64 12.85 -0.32
N ASP A 140 -6.24 12.58 -1.57
CA ASP A 140 -6.60 11.36 -2.33
C ASP A 140 -8.12 11.05 -2.28
N ALA A 141 -8.92 12.09 -2.49
CA ALA A 141 -10.37 12.02 -2.39
C ALA A 141 -11.05 11.56 -3.70
N THR A 142 -10.28 11.38 -4.78
CA THR A 142 -10.76 10.99 -6.10
C THR A 142 -9.83 9.96 -6.76
N ASP A 143 -10.34 9.20 -7.73
CA ASP A 143 -9.56 8.29 -8.56
C ASP A 143 -9.10 8.96 -9.89
N ALA A 144 -8.81 10.27 -9.86
CA ALA A 144 -8.49 11.05 -11.06
C ALA A 144 -7.25 10.54 -11.80
N GLU A 145 -6.22 10.10 -11.07
CA GLU A 145 -5.01 9.53 -11.66
C GLU A 145 -5.28 8.18 -12.36
N PHE A 146 -6.12 7.34 -11.75
CA PHE A 146 -6.54 6.09 -12.37
C PHE A 146 -7.31 6.33 -13.67
N ARG A 147 -8.24 7.30 -13.68
CA ARG A 147 -8.97 7.70 -14.88
C ARG A 147 -8.07 8.24 -15.99
N LEU A 148 -7.03 8.98 -15.63
CA LEU A 148 -6.02 9.44 -16.59
C LEU A 148 -5.27 8.26 -17.23
N MET A 149 -4.93 7.26 -16.45
CA MET A 149 -4.27 6.05 -16.95
C MET A 149 -5.16 5.28 -17.91
N GLU A 150 -6.43 5.02 -17.56
CA GLU A 150 -7.41 4.39 -18.46
C GLU A 150 -7.55 5.15 -19.79
N LEU A 151 -7.65 6.49 -19.71
CA LEU A 151 -7.78 7.33 -20.90
C LEU A 151 -6.50 7.37 -21.74
N SER A 152 -5.31 7.15 -21.16
CA SER A 152 -4.04 7.10 -21.88
C SER A 152 -3.82 5.76 -22.60
N GLU A 153 -4.25 4.65 -22.04
CA GLU A 153 -4.15 3.31 -22.66
C GLU A 153 -4.97 3.21 -23.94
N ASP A 154 -6.15 3.82 -24.00
CA ASP A 154 -6.98 3.91 -25.19
C ASP A 154 -6.38 4.79 -26.32
N MET A 155 -5.31 5.55 -26.07
CA MET A 155 -4.64 6.42 -27.05
C MET A 155 -3.50 5.74 -27.81
N THR A 156 -3.16 4.48 -27.54
CA THR A 156 -2.22 3.75 -28.36
C THR A 156 -2.88 3.32 -29.67
N PRO A 157 -2.44 3.81 -30.85
CA PRO A 157 -3.03 3.37 -32.10
C PRO A 157 -2.69 1.91 -32.34
N ASP A 158 -3.73 1.14 -32.60
CA ASP A 158 -3.67 -0.25 -33.05
C ASP A 158 -2.87 -0.36 -34.37
N THR A 159 -1.57 -0.61 -34.28
CA THR A 159 -0.71 -0.90 -35.44
C THR A 159 -0.42 -2.39 -35.52
N ALA A 160 -1.47 -3.16 -35.78
CA ALA A 160 -1.34 -4.52 -36.27
C ALA A 160 -2.54 -4.87 -37.15
N SER A 161 -2.48 -4.50 -38.41
CA SER A 161 -3.31 -5.11 -39.46
C SER A 161 -2.41 -5.45 -40.65
N ASP A 162 -2.28 -6.72 -40.85
CA ASP A 162 -1.84 -7.45 -42.02
C ASP A 162 -1.64 -6.68 -43.32
N GLY A 163 -0.44 -6.73 -43.87
CA GLY A 163 -0.11 -6.35 -45.22
C GLY A 163 0.60 -7.49 -45.91
N GLU A 164 -0.14 -8.29 -46.67
CA GLU A 164 0.37 -9.26 -47.61
C GLU A 164 1.39 -8.66 -48.57
N LEU A 165 2.49 -9.40 -48.75
CA LEU A 165 3.51 -9.24 -49.77
C LEU A 165 2.90 -9.33 -51.17
N SER A 166 3.08 -8.30 -51.97
CA SER A 166 3.10 -8.42 -53.43
C SER A 166 4.29 -7.67 -54.00
N GLU A 167 5.28 -8.45 -54.42
CA GLU A 167 6.38 -8.02 -55.26
C GLU A 167 5.86 -7.48 -56.60
N ARG A 168 6.37 -6.33 -57.03
CA ARG A 168 6.77 -6.08 -58.41
C ARG A 168 7.63 -4.81 -58.48
N GLY A 169 8.85 -5.02 -59.00
CA GLY A 169 9.84 -4.01 -59.26
C GLY A 169 9.48 -3.08 -60.43
N ASP A 170 10.07 -1.97 -60.47
CA ASP A 170 10.97 -1.49 -61.52
C ASP A 170 11.47 -0.06 -61.23
N SER A 171 12.70 0.03 -61.26
CA SER A 171 13.74 1.01 -61.61
C SER A 171 13.39 2.46 -62.04
N VAL A 172 14.28 3.32 -61.64
CA VAL A 172 15.18 4.28 -62.34
C VAL A 172 14.96 5.77 -62.02
N ASP A 173 16.09 6.36 -61.57
CA ASP A 173 16.65 7.73 -61.79
C ASP A 173 15.84 8.98 -61.36
N GLY A 174 16.43 9.85 -60.59
CA GLY A 174 17.53 10.71 -60.85
C GLY A 174 17.47 12.02 -60.09
N ILE A 175 18.51 12.32 -59.39
CA ILE A 175 19.25 13.60 -59.35
C ILE A 175 18.52 14.87 -58.84
N GLY A 176 19.11 15.46 -57.77
CA GLY A 176 19.12 16.92 -57.63
C GLY A 176 18.96 17.47 -56.20
N ALA A 177 20.03 17.52 -55.42
CA ALA A 177 20.29 18.67 -54.57
C ALA A 177 21.05 19.70 -55.45
N PRO A 178 21.20 20.98 -55.11
CA PRO A 178 21.56 21.51 -53.80
C PRO A 178 20.99 22.89 -53.44
N ASP A 179 21.34 23.29 -52.28
CA ASP A 179 22.04 24.53 -51.88
C ASP A 179 21.24 25.68 -51.22
N GLU A 180 21.65 25.90 -50.03
CA GLU A 180 22.08 27.09 -49.26
C GLU A 180 21.48 28.47 -49.64
N THR A 181 21.13 29.21 -48.63
CA THR A 181 21.71 30.42 -48.05
C THR A 181 20.64 31.17 -47.26
N GLU A 182 20.88 31.38 -45.96
CA GLU A 182 21.34 32.61 -45.29
C GLU A 182 20.43 33.86 -45.50
N GLU A 183 20.01 34.40 -44.48
CA GLU A 183 20.40 35.55 -43.65
C GLU A 183 19.28 36.55 -43.32
N THR A 184 19.30 36.89 -42.06
CA THR A 184 19.19 38.19 -41.38
C THR A 184 17.85 38.87 -41.17
N ALA A 185 17.58 39.00 -39.91
CA ALA A 185 17.42 40.19 -39.05
C ALA A 185 16.50 41.34 -39.50
N GLY A 186 15.69 41.76 -38.57
CA GLY A 186 15.17 43.13 -38.60
C GLY A 186 14.05 43.39 -37.61
N ALA A 187 14.42 44.00 -36.52
CA ALA A 187 13.56 44.56 -35.49
C ALA A 187 12.70 45.75 -35.95
N SER A 188 11.69 46.05 -35.15
CA SER A 188 11.22 47.39 -34.76
C SER A 188 9.70 47.53 -34.81
N ALA A 189 9.08 47.58 -33.66
CA ALA A 189 8.56 48.72 -32.94
C ALA A 189 7.48 49.61 -33.64
N GLY A 190 6.43 49.83 -32.86
CA GLY A 190 5.65 51.06 -32.85
C GLY A 190 4.21 50.88 -33.32
N GLY A 191 3.31 51.10 -32.43
CA GLY A 191 2.69 52.34 -32.16
C GLY A 191 1.19 52.25 -32.11
N ALA A 192 0.66 52.71 -31.05
CA ALA A 192 -0.73 52.99 -30.69
C ALA A 192 -1.54 53.71 -31.79
N ASP A 193 -2.84 53.47 -31.82
CA ASP A 193 -3.79 54.54 -31.53
C ASP A 193 -5.22 54.03 -31.37
N ALA A 194 -5.86 54.62 -30.39
CA ALA A 194 -7.25 54.50 -30.04
C ALA A 194 -8.13 55.38 -30.96
N VAL A 195 -9.35 54.97 -31.20
CA VAL A 195 -10.49 55.91 -31.33
C VAL A 195 -11.77 55.18 -30.90
N SER A 196 -12.42 55.81 -29.94
CA SER A 196 -13.75 55.59 -29.42
C SER A 196 -14.86 56.20 -30.32
N VAL A 197 -16.10 56.07 -29.79
CA VAL A 197 -17.35 56.81 -30.11
C VAL A 197 -18.33 55.97 -30.95
N ASP A 198 -19.60 55.76 -30.68
CA ASP A 198 -20.62 56.32 -29.78
C ASP A 198 -21.85 55.40 -29.82
N ASP A 199 -22.56 55.33 -28.71
CA ASP A 199 -23.99 55.03 -28.63
C ASP A 199 -24.83 56.12 -29.33
N PRO A 200 -26.11 55.93 -29.70
CA PRO A 200 -27.21 56.07 -28.74
C PRO A 200 -28.47 55.24 -29.01
N VAL A 201 -29.10 54.81 -27.90
CA VAL A 201 -30.43 55.20 -27.34
C VAL A 201 -31.62 55.29 -28.27
N ASP A 202 -32.69 54.62 -28.02
CA ASP A 202 -34.05 55.01 -27.62
C ASP A 202 -35.07 53.92 -28.02
N ASP A 203 -35.83 53.49 -27.14
CA ASP A 203 -37.03 53.86 -26.40
C ASP A 203 -38.34 53.40 -27.08
N SER A 204 -39.24 53.19 -26.22
CA SER A 204 -40.71 53.06 -26.30
C SER A 204 -41.30 51.66 -26.38
N THR A 205 -41.72 51.23 -25.21
CA THR A 205 -43.05 51.41 -24.57
C THR A 205 -44.25 50.80 -25.30
N VAL A 206 -44.96 50.14 -24.52
CA VAL A 206 -46.37 50.25 -24.11
C VAL A 206 -47.29 49.06 -24.41
N ASN A 207 -47.78 48.55 -23.29
CA ASN A 207 -49.16 48.20 -22.90
C ASN A 207 -49.85 47.01 -23.57
N SER A 208 -50.28 46.26 -22.70
CA SER A 208 -51.55 46.18 -21.92
C SER A 208 -52.57 45.22 -22.45
N ALA A 209 -53.00 44.47 -21.50
CA ALA A 209 -54.34 44.18 -21.07
C ALA A 209 -55.13 43.12 -21.86
N ASP A 210 -55.46 42.18 -21.07
CA ASP A 210 -56.84 41.87 -20.60
C ASP A 210 -57.65 41.06 -21.61
N ASP A 211 -58.24 40.05 -21.26
CA ASP A 211 -59.50 39.81 -20.59
C ASP A 211 -59.98 38.36 -20.76
N SER A 212 -60.31 37.83 -19.61
CA SER A 212 -61.57 37.13 -19.27
C SER A 212 -62.10 35.95 -20.02
N ALA A 213 -62.37 35.03 -19.17
CA ALA A 213 -63.66 34.32 -18.92
C ALA A 213 -63.99 33.11 -19.78
N ASP A 214 -64.16 32.09 -19.11
CA ASP A 214 -65.35 31.52 -18.47
C ASP A 214 -65.87 30.22 -19.08
N SER A 215 -66.30 29.41 -18.23
CA SER A 215 -67.31 28.36 -18.15
C SER A 215 -66.83 26.92 -18.40
N VAL A 216 -66.81 26.15 -17.34
CA VAL A 216 -67.87 25.51 -16.52
C VAL A 216 -68.40 24.22 -17.16
N VAL A 217 -68.51 23.28 -16.26
CA VAL A 217 -69.29 22.03 -16.15
C VAL A 217 -68.69 20.76 -16.78
N ASP A 218 -68.75 19.63 -16.19
CA ASP A 218 -69.41 19.05 -15.03
C ASP A 218 -68.97 17.59 -14.87
N ALA A 219 -68.85 17.16 -13.66
CA ALA A 219 -69.21 15.91 -13.02
C ALA A 219 -68.95 14.55 -13.71
N ALA A 220 -68.28 13.69 -13.03
CA ALA A 220 -68.82 12.59 -12.24
C ALA A 220 -67.77 11.61 -11.74
N GLN A 221 -67.62 11.53 -10.46
CA GLN A 221 -67.44 10.24 -9.77
C GLN A 221 -68.83 9.56 -9.66
N PRO A 222 -68.99 8.28 -9.25
CA PRO A 222 -68.26 7.49 -8.26
C PRO A 222 -68.08 6.00 -8.62
N GLU A 223 -67.45 5.19 -7.90
CA GLU A 223 -67.86 4.25 -6.86
C GLU A 223 -66.81 3.16 -6.60
N THR A 224 -66.38 3.04 -5.38
CA THR A 224 -66.08 1.77 -4.70
C THR A 224 -67.38 1.05 -4.38
N PRO A 225 -67.50 -0.21 -3.93
CA PRO A 225 -66.61 -1.00 -3.08
C PRO A 225 -66.61 -2.53 -3.40
N ILE A 226 -65.94 -3.37 -2.63
CA ILE A 226 -66.43 -4.53 -1.85
C ILE A 226 -65.29 -5.47 -1.46
N ALA A 227 -64.95 -5.53 -0.17
CA ALA A 227 -64.57 -6.75 0.51
C ALA A 227 -65.88 -7.50 0.95
N PRO A 228 -65.87 -8.76 1.30
CA PRO A 228 -65.49 -9.26 2.59
C PRO A 228 -64.97 -10.73 2.62
N ALA A 229 -64.34 -11.08 3.67
CA ALA A 229 -64.68 -11.77 4.91
C ALA A 229 -64.24 -13.24 4.97
N GLU A 230 -63.53 -13.51 6.02
CA GLU A 230 -63.83 -14.38 7.19
C GLU A 230 -63.55 -15.87 6.96
N ALA A 231 -62.77 -16.54 7.82
CA ALA A 231 -63.12 -16.90 9.18
C ALA A 231 -61.95 -17.60 9.92
N ALA A 232 -61.72 -17.21 11.15
CA ALA A 232 -61.18 -18.07 12.19
C ALA A 232 -62.32 -18.94 12.79
N PRO A 233 -62.15 -19.93 13.67
CA PRO A 233 -61.83 -19.66 15.07
C PRO A 233 -61.11 -20.76 15.91
N ARG A 234 -60.48 -20.32 17.03
CA ARG A 234 -60.59 -20.78 18.43
C ARG A 234 -60.20 -22.21 18.80
N SER A 235 -59.57 -22.50 19.94
CA SER A 235 -59.72 -22.03 21.33
C SER A 235 -58.57 -22.55 22.18
N ALA A 236 -57.97 -21.80 23.12
CA ALA A 236 -58.26 -21.73 24.55
C ALA A 236 -57.88 -23.01 25.32
N ALA A 237 -57.19 -23.04 26.44
CA ALA A 237 -57.28 -22.25 27.66
C ALA A 237 -56.04 -22.53 28.53
N GLU A 238 -55.54 -21.52 29.25
CA GLU A 238 -55.54 -21.37 30.72
C GLU A 238 -54.72 -22.44 31.49
N SER A 239 -53.92 -22.14 32.53
CA SER A 239 -53.85 -21.04 33.46
C SER A 239 -52.62 -21.21 34.39
N SER A 240 -52.06 -20.09 34.87
CA SER A 240 -51.63 -19.77 36.25
C SER A 240 -50.69 -20.75 36.99
N ASP A 241 -49.70 -20.40 37.75
CA ASP A 241 -49.50 -19.36 38.74
C ASP A 241 -48.08 -19.40 39.34
N GLN A 242 -47.58 -18.26 39.66
CA GLN A 242 -46.74 -17.82 40.79
C GLN A 242 -45.58 -18.65 41.40
N ALA A 243 -44.46 -17.93 41.44
CA ALA A 243 -43.73 -17.50 42.65
C ALA A 243 -42.58 -18.35 43.22
N SER A 244 -41.48 -17.63 43.47
CA SER A 244 -40.54 -17.73 44.60
C SER A 244 -39.23 -18.49 44.42
N ALA A 245 -38.13 -17.71 44.44
CA ALA A 245 -36.83 -18.13 44.91
C ALA A 245 -36.84 -18.54 46.37
N PRO A 246 -35.90 -19.35 46.90
CA PRO A 246 -34.58 -18.82 47.24
C PRO A 246 -33.39 -19.81 47.13
N SER A 247 -32.22 -19.16 47.18
CA SER A 247 -30.85 -19.61 47.55
C SER A 247 -30.64 -21.00 48.19
N SER A 248 -29.58 -21.70 47.74
CA SER A 248 -28.44 -22.11 48.59
C SER A 248 -27.48 -23.08 47.89
N THR A 249 -26.22 -22.73 47.92
CA THR A 249 -24.99 -23.55 48.07
C THR A 249 -25.07 -25.06 47.99
N ALA A 250 -24.29 -25.68 47.09
CA ALA A 250 -23.38 -26.79 47.46
C ALA A 250 -22.48 -27.21 46.26
N SER A 251 -21.21 -27.24 46.56
CA SER A 251 -20.09 -27.84 45.88
C SER A 251 -20.32 -29.34 45.65
N THR A 252 -20.02 -29.84 44.43
CA THR A 252 -19.48 -31.19 44.27
C THR A 252 -18.69 -31.34 42.96
N ALA A 253 -17.56 -31.98 43.13
CA ALA A 253 -16.51 -32.33 42.18
C ALA A 253 -17.02 -33.05 40.93
N THR A 254 -16.45 -32.71 39.79
CA THR A 254 -16.58 -33.48 38.56
C THR A 254 -15.21 -34.05 38.15
N THR A 255 -15.16 -35.34 38.09
CA THR A 255 -14.07 -36.19 37.63
C THR A 255 -13.81 -35.99 36.13
N PRO A 256 -12.55 -36.05 35.63
CA PRO A 256 -12.27 -35.95 34.20
C PRO A 256 -12.56 -37.28 33.48
N VAL A 257 -13.22 -37.16 32.35
CA VAL A 257 -13.43 -38.28 31.41
C VAL A 257 -12.16 -38.49 30.59
N GLN A 258 -11.67 -39.70 30.66
CA GLN A 258 -10.50 -40.27 30.02
C GLN A 258 -10.78 -40.48 28.52
N ALA A 259 -9.93 -40.00 27.64
CA ALA A 259 -9.91 -40.30 26.22
C ALA A 259 -9.39 -41.72 25.98
N PRO A 260 -9.86 -42.46 24.95
CA PRO A 260 -9.43 -43.83 24.70
C PRO A 260 -8.04 -43.91 24.08
N ALA A 261 -7.26 -44.86 24.56
CA ALA A 261 -5.91 -45.18 24.17
C ALA A 261 -5.79 -45.62 22.71
N SER A 262 -4.82 -45.04 22.00
CA SER A 262 -4.36 -45.45 20.67
C SER A 262 -3.52 -46.72 20.79
N THR A 263 -3.84 -47.72 20.01
CA THR A 263 -3.05 -48.96 19.82
C THR A 263 -1.81 -48.67 18.94
N PRO A 264 -0.65 -49.27 19.22
CA PRO A 264 0.55 -49.08 18.43
C PRO A 264 0.55 -49.91 17.13
N VAL A 265 0.93 -49.24 16.03
CA VAL A 265 1.19 -49.88 14.73
C VAL A 265 2.64 -50.38 14.72
N PRO A 266 2.92 -51.58 14.19
CA PRO A 266 4.25 -52.17 14.24
C PRO A 266 5.22 -51.52 13.23
N GLU A 267 6.40 -51.29 13.73
CA GLU A 267 7.60 -50.80 13.04
C GLU A 267 8.03 -51.80 11.94
N ARG A 268 8.08 -51.33 10.70
CA ARG A 268 8.69 -52.06 9.59
C ARG A 268 10.17 -51.67 9.47
N SER A 269 11.03 -52.61 9.78
CA SER A 269 12.45 -52.58 9.58
C SER A 269 12.81 -52.43 8.08
N ALA A 270 13.64 -51.43 7.75
CA ALA A 270 14.28 -51.30 6.46
C ALA A 270 15.51 -52.21 6.37
N PRO A 271 15.79 -52.83 5.22
CA PRO A 271 16.99 -53.68 5.04
C PRO A 271 18.22 -52.81 4.75
N ALA A 272 19.33 -53.22 5.35
CA ALA A 272 20.66 -52.66 5.11
C ALA A 272 21.17 -53.01 3.68
N PRO A 273 21.97 -52.18 3.02
CA PRO A 273 22.62 -52.54 1.79
C PRO A 273 23.91 -53.33 2.07
N GLU A 274 24.04 -54.44 1.37
CA GLU A 274 25.22 -55.31 1.38
C GLU A 274 26.42 -54.61 0.70
N SER A 275 27.56 -54.72 1.37
CA SER A 275 28.87 -54.31 0.84
C SER A 275 29.46 -55.47 -0.01
N SER A 276 29.76 -55.19 -1.25
CA SER A 276 30.69 -56.02 -2.03
C SER A 276 32.05 -55.33 -2.13
N ALA A 277 32.99 -55.94 -1.43
CA ALA A 277 34.41 -55.62 -1.48
C ALA A 277 35.07 -56.12 -2.76
N THR A 278 35.90 -55.30 -3.39
CA THR A 278 36.96 -55.78 -4.26
C THR A 278 38.27 -55.14 -3.81
N SER A 279 39.15 -55.99 -3.35
CA SER A 279 40.51 -55.71 -2.91
C SER A 279 41.48 -55.48 -4.07
N VAL A 280 42.31 -54.43 -3.99
CA VAL A 280 43.68 -54.49 -4.56
C VAL A 280 44.64 -53.79 -3.58
N GLY A 281 45.72 -54.48 -3.36
CA GLY A 281 46.59 -54.38 -2.22
C GLY A 281 47.67 -53.32 -2.21
N ALA A 282 48.23 -53.25 -1.02
CA ALA A 282 49.63 -53.03 -0.60
C ALA A 282 50.24 -51.65 -0.70
N SER A 283 50.56 -50.99 0.40
CA SER A 283 51.93 -50.99 0.93
C SER A 283 52.02 -50.24 2.24
N ALA A 284 52.83 -50.74 3.12
CA ALA A 284 53.00 -50.38 4.51
C ALA A 284 53.69 -49.00 4.74
N GLY A 285 53.28 -48.32 5.79
CA GLY A 285 54.01 -47.24 6.43
C GLY A 285 53.52 -47.10 7.85
N LYS A 286 54.29 -47.59 8.83
CA LYS A 286 54.07 -47.42 10.26
C LYS A 286 54.28 -45.96 10.64
N ALA A 287 53.34 -45.36 11.35
CA ALA A 287 53.60 -44.24 12.22
C ALA A 287 52.79 -44.42 13.51
N ASP A 288 53.48 -44.21 14.62
CA ASP A 288 53.09 -44.45 16.00
C ASP A 288 51.84 -43.65 16.41
N VAL A 289 50.96 -44.32 17.13
CA VAL A 289 49.81 -43.74 17.81
C VAL A 289 50.25 -43.31 19.22
N ALA A 290 50.24 -41.98 19.46
CA ALA A 290 50.32 -41.42 20.78
C ALA A 290 48.91 -41.22 21.36
N PRO A 291 48.66 -41.30 22.69
CA PRO A 291 47.33 -41.32 23.28
C PRO A 291 46.66 -39.95 23.27
N VAL A 292 45.37 -39.94 22.90
CA VAL A 292 44.51 -38.76 22.92
C VAL A 292 44.24 -38.34 24.35
N THR A 293 44.82 -37.23 24.77
CA THR A 293 44.46 -36.51 25.99
C THR A 293 43.32 -35.56 25.66
N LYS A 294 42.24 -35.66 26.47
CA LYS A 294 41.08 -34.79 26.48
C LYS A 294 41.55 -33.32 26.60
N PRO A 295 41.11 -32.40 25.72
CA PRO A 295 41.48 -31.00 25.87
C PRO A 295 40.79 -30.39 27.08
N ALA A 296 41.55 -29.78 27.95
CA ALA A 296 41.09 -28.89 29.00
C ALA A 296 40.40 -27.69 28.36
N ALA A 297 39.30 -27.24 28.94
CA ALA A 297 38.63 -26.01 28.57
C ALA A 297 39.65 -24.83 28.64
N SER A 298 40.03 -24.36 27.45
CA SER A 298 40.72 -23.09 27.30
C SER A 298 39.67 -22.01 27.44
N SER A 299 39.80 -21.18 28.47
CA SER A 299 39.15 -19.88 28.51
C SER A 299 39.68 -19.07 27.31
N ALA A 300 38.93 -19.07 26.23
CA ALA A 300 39.13 -18.11 25.16
C ALA A 300 38.79 -16.73 25.74
N SER A 301 39.82 -15.91 25.88
CA SER A 301 39.68 -14.47 26.01
C SER A 301 38.76 -14.03 24.87
N ALA A 302 37.78 -13.19 25.18
CA ALA A 302 37.03 -12.47 24.17
C ALA A 302 38.02 -11.82 23.19
N PRO A 303 37.78 -11.84 21.90
CA PRO A 303 38.62 -11.12 20.94
C PRO A 303 38.70 -9.66 21.40
N GLU A 304 39.90 -9.12 21.49
CA GLU A 304 40.10 -7.67 21.65
C GLU A 304 39.30 -7.00 20.52
N PRO A 305 38.56 -5.91 20.81
CA PRO A 305 37.87 -5.17 19.77
C PRO A 305 38.90 -4.74 18.72
N GLN A 306 38.79 -5.30 17.53
CA GLN A 306 39.56 -4.81 16.37
C GLN A 306 39.02 -3.43 16.05
N ALA A 307 39.94 -2.46 15.88
CA ALA A 307 39.55 -1.16 15.35
C ALA A 307 38.78 -1.36 14.04
N PRO A 308 37.62 -0.69 13.84
CA PRO A 308 36.86 -0.80 12.61
C PRO A 308 37.75 -0.40 11.42
N PRO A 309 37.56 -1.03 10.25
CA PRO A 309 38.29 -0.66 9.07
C PRO A 309 37.93 0.78 8.66
N GLU A 310 38.92 1.54 8.22
CA GLU A 310 38.72 2.89 7.69
C GLU A 310 38.07 2.81 6.30
N GLY A 311 37.02 3.63 6.04
CA GLY A 311 36.33 3.76 4.74
C GLY A 311 34.87 4.13 4.91
N SER A 312 34.22 4.56 3.84
CA SER A 312 32.78 4.81 3.85
C SER A 312 31.99 3.50 4.03
N LEU A 313 30.76 3.59 4.55
CA LEU A 313 29.93 2.41 4.73
C LEU A 313 29.84 1.56 3.44
N ALA A 314 29.62 2.21 2.30
CA ALA A 314 29.51 1.52 1.01
C ALA A 314 30.79 0.80 0.60
N ASP A 315 32.00 1.26 0.99
CA ASP A 315 33.28 0.65 0.63
C ASP A 315 33.47 -0.75 1.23
N HIS A 316 32.69 -1.11 2.24
CA HIS A 316 32.78 -2.41 2.92
C HIS A 316 31.95 -3.51 2.24
N TYR A 317 31.17 -3.18 1.22
CA TYR A 317 30.26 -4.11 0.54
C TYR A 317 30.50 -4.17 -0.96
N GLU A 318 30.06 -5.29 -1.57
CA GLU A 318 30.22 -5.54 -3.00
C GLU A 318 28.92 -5.23 -3.79
N ALA A 319 27.78 -5.09 -3.10
CA ALA A 319 26.49 -4.69 -3.68
C ALA A 319 25.55 -4.11 -2.61
N LEU A 320 24.57 -3.35 -3.07
CA LEU A 320 23.47 -2.84 -2.26
C LEU A 320 22.16 -3.54 -2.64
N LEU A 321 21.42 -4.00 -1.64
CA LEU A 321 20.05 -4.50 -1.76
C LEU A 321 19.12 -3.46 -1.14
N LEU A 322 18.49 -2.66 -1.98
CA LEU A 322 17.78 -1.43 -1.60
C LEU A 322 16.26 -1.70 -1.56
N ASP A 323 15.62 -1.42 -0.44
CA ASP A 323 14.18 -1.18 -0.44
C ASP A 323 13.85 0.11 -1.21
N LEU A 324 12.60 0.33 -1.54
CA LEU A 324 12.17 1.47 -2.36
C LEU A 324 11.40 2.52 -1.58
N ASP A 325 10.18 2.18 -1.14
CA ASP A 325 9.27 3.11 -0.49
C ASP A 325 9.77 3.48 0.92
N GLY A 326 10.07 4.75 1.16
CA GLY A 326 10.67 5.21 2.42
C GLY A 326 12.20 5.17 2.43
N THR A 327 12.82 4.47 1.49
CA THR A 327 14.28 4.32 1.37
C THR A 327 14.84 5.12 0.20
N VAL A 328 14.48 4.75 -1.04
CA VAL A 328 14.97 5.41 -2.26
C VAL A 328 14.08 6.60 -2.62
N PHE A 329 12.79 6.48 -2.42
CA PHE A 329 11.82 7.55 -2.64
C PHE A 329 10.71 7.51 -1.58
N ALA A 330 9.99 8.63 -1.43
CA ALA A 330 8.79 8.75 -0.63
C ALA A 330 7.66 9.32 -1.50
N GLY A 331 6.63 8.52 -1.75
CA GLY A 331 5.57 8.90 -2.68
C GLY A 331 6.06 9.08 -4.11
N LYS A 332 6.15 10.32 -4.57
CA LYS A 332 6.56 10.67 -5.96
C LYS A 332 7.95 11.28 -6.05
N GLU A 333 8.65 11.46 -4.94
CA GLU A 333 9.93 12.18 -4.91
C GLU A 333 11.04 11.29 -4.33
N PRO A 334 12.28 11.37 -4.86
CA PRO A 334 13.44 10.76 -4.22
C PRO A 334 13.60 11.24 -2.78
N THR A 335 14.02 10.35 -1.88
CA THR A 335 14.47 10.76 -0.55
C THR A 335 15.70 11.66 -0.65
N HIS A 336 15.98 12.39 0.42
CA HIS A 336 17.09 13.35 0.43
C HIS A 336 18.42 12.67 0.03
N GLY A 337 19.10 13.26 -0.96
CA GLY A 337 20.40 12.80 -1.44
C GLY A 337 20.42 11.43 -2.14
N ALA A 338 19.30 10.72 -2.24
CA ALA A 338 19.24 9.35 -2.74
C ALA A 338 19.82 9.21 -4.15
N ARG A 339 19.40 10.07 -5.07
CA ARG A 339 19.83 9.98 -6.46
C ARG A 339 21.32 10.27 -6.60
N GLU A 340 21.79 11.37 -6.00
CA GLU A 340 23.17 11.81 -6.06
C GLU A 340 24.11 10.76 -5.44
N THR A 341 23.71 10.13 -4.34
CA THR A 341 24.49 9.10 -3.67
C THR A 341 24.53 7.81 -4.49
N LEU A 342 23.40 7.32 -4.95
CA LEU A 342 23.35 6.09 -5.75
C LEU A 342 24.06 6.24 -7.11
N ASP A 343 24.01 7.42 -7.73
CA ASP A 343 24.75 7.72 -8.97
C ASP A 343 26.28 7.83 -8.74
N ALA A 344 26.71 8.19 -7.52
CA ALA A 344 28.12 8.33 -7.17
C ALA A 344 28.79 6.98 -6.82
N LEU A 345 28.00 5.97 -6.43
CA LEU A 345 28.49 4.66 -6.01
C LEU A 345 28.69 3.74 -7.21
N ASP A 346 29.92 3.22 -7.39
CA ASP A 346 30.25 2.20 -8.42
C ASP A 346 30.03 0.78 -7.87
N LEU A 347 28.80 0.54 -7.36
CA LEU A 347 28.39 -0.74 -6.78
C LEU A 347 27.12 -1.24 -7.49
N PRO A 348 26.97 -2.55 -7.71
CA PRO A 348 25.70 -3.15 -8.13
C PRO A 348 24.58 -2.77 -7.13
N GLN A 349 23.48 -2.25 -7.65
CA GLN A 349 22.31 -1.85 -6.91
C GLN A 349 21.17 -2.75 -7.33
N ILE A 350 20.57 -3.47 -6.39
CA ILE A 350 19.41 -4.32 -6.61
C ILE A 350 18.25 -3.76 -5.79
N PHE A 351 17.16 -3.41 -6.45
CA PHE A 351 15.95 -2.88 -5.86
C PHE A 351 15.03 -4.03 -5.45
N VAL A 352 14.71 -4.13 -4.16
CA VAL A 352 14.03 -5.28 -3.56
C VAL A 352 12.67 -4.85 -3.03
N ILE A 353 11.60 -5.18 -3.75
CA ILE A 353 10.27 -4.66 -3.48
C ILE A 353 9.27 -5.74 -3.03
N ASN A 354 8.59 -5.50 -1.90
CA ASN A 354 7.51 -6.35 -1.38
C ASN A 354 6.20 -6.20 -2.16
N ASN A 355 5.99 -5.08 -2.81
CA ASN A 355 4.79 -4.85 -3.61
C ASN A 355 4.78 -5.75 -4.85
N ALA A 356 3.72 -6.56 -4.99
CA ALA A 356 3.52 -7.51 -6.08
C ALA A 356 2.57 -6.98 -7.18
N SER A 357 2.16 -5.72 -7.11
CA SER A 357 1.18 -5.17 -8.04
C SER A 357 1.82 -4.65 -9.35
N ARG A 358 3.11 -4.31 -9.32
CA ARG A 358 3.88 -3.80 -10.46
C ARG A 358 4.92 -4.80 -10.92
N ARG A 359 5.17 -4.82 -12.24
CA ARG A 359 6.22 -5.64 -12.84
C ARG A 359 7.60 -4.94 -12.75
N PRO A 360 8.72 -5.68 -12.85
CA PRO A 360 10.06 -5.10 -12.78
C PRO A 360 10.32 -3.96 -13.76
N ASN A 361 9.86 -4.09 -15.02
CA ASN A 361 9.97 -3.04 -16.03
C ASN A 361 9.19 -1.76 -15.65
N GLU A 362 8.02 -1.89 -15.01
CA GLU A 362 7.20 -0.76 -14.54
C GLU A 362 7.88 -0.06 -13.36
N VAL A 363 8.46 -0.84 -12.43
CA VAL A 363 9.25 -0.30 -11.32
C VAL A 363 10.48 0.44 -11.84
N ALA A 364 11.24 -0.16 -12.77
CA ALA A 364 12.40 0.50 -13.38
C ALA A 364 12.01 1.79 -14.12
N ALA A 365 10.89 1.76 -14.86
CA ALA A 365 10.37 2.95 -15.53
C ALA A 365 9.98 4.05 -14.54
N HIS A 366 9.37 3.67 -13.42
CA HIS A 366 9.02 4.59 -12.34
C HIS A 366 10.26 5.25 -11.72
N LEU A 367 11.28 4.47 -11.36
CA LEU A 367 12.56 4.98 -10.88
C LEU A 367 13.22 5.94 -11.88
N ASN A 368 13.21 5.57 -13.17
CA ASN A 368 13.76 6.41 -14.23
C ASN A 368 12.98 7.73 -14.40
N SER A 369 11.67 7.74 -14.15
CA SER A 369 10.88 8.98 -14.17
C SER A 369 11.26 9.97 -13.05
N MET A 370 11.80 9.45 -11.95
CA MET A 370 12.34 10.24 -10.83
C MET A 370 13.82 10.59 -10.99
N GLY A 371 14.44 10.19 -12.12
CA GLY A 371 15.82 10.55 -12.48
C GLY A 371 16.88 9.54 -12.06
N PHE A 372 16.51 8.35 -11.59
CA PHE A 372 17.45 7.25 -11.39
C PHE A 372 17.80 6.57 -12.71
N SER A 373 18.85 5.73 -12.71
CA SER A 373 19.27 4.95 -13.88
C SER A 373 19.05 3.45 -13.59
N ALA A 374 17.77 3.06 -13.46
CA ALA A 374 17.40 1.68 -13.14
C ALA A 374 17.05 0.85 -14.39
N THR A 375 17.42 -0.43 -14.37
CA THR A 375 17.05 -1.41 -15.40
C THR A 375 16.16 -2.49 -14.79
N GLU A 376 15.37 -3.17 -15.62
CA GLU A 376 14.52 -4.30 -15.20
C GLU A 376 15.32 -5.38 -14.46
N ASP A 377 16.54 -5.66 -14.90
CA ASP A 377 17.41 -6.67 -14.29
C ASP A 377 17.87 -6.31 -12.86
N GLN A 378 17.80 -5.06 -12.47
CA GLN A 378 18.12 -4.60 -11.12
C GLN A 378 16.93 -4.69 -10.16
N VAL A 379 15.73 -5.00 -10.65
CA VAL A 379 14.52 -5.05 -9.82
C VAL A 379 14.15 -6.50 -9.50
N VAL A 380 13.95 -6.78 -8.22
CA VAL A 380 13.47 -8.08 -7.71
C VAL A 380 12.19 -7.87 -6.94
N THR A 381 11.09 -8.43 -7.43
CA THR A 381 9.77 -8.27 -6.82
C THR A 381 9.32 -9.53 -6.07
N SER A 382 8.49 -9.36 -5.06
CA SER A 382 7.86 -10.48 -4.37
C SER A 382 6.93 -11.29 -5.30
N ALA A 383 6.41 -10.70 -6.37
CA ALA A 383 5.64 -11.40 -7.40
C ALA A 383 6.50 -12.42 -8.16
N GLN A 384 7.70 -12.00 -8.62
CA GLN A 384 8.66 -12.90 -9.29
C GLN A 384 9.08 -14.04 -8.36
N THR A 385 9.44 -13.73 -7.12
CA THR A 385 9.84 -14.73 -6.13
C THR A 385 8.70 -15.70 -5.83
N ALA A 386 7.47 -15.22 -5.67
CA ALA A 386 6.30 -16.07 -5.45
C ALA A 386 6.02 -16.99 -6.65
N ALA A 387 6.14 -16.48 -7.88
CA ALA A 387 5.98 -17.28 -9.10
C ALA A 387 7.09 -18.33 -9.23
N ARG A 388 8.35 -18.00 -8.90
CA ARG A 388 9.45 -18.96 -8.84
C ARG A 388 9.17 -20.06 -7.81
N LEU A 389 8.83 -19.69 -6.57
CA LEU A 389 8.45 -20.66 -5.53
C LEU A 389 7.31 -21.56 -5.99
N LEU A 390 6.30 -20.98 -6.64
CA LEU A 390 5.20 -21.74 -7.20
C LEU A 390 5.70 -22.82 -8.17
N SER A 391 6.56 -22.44 -9.12
CA SER A 391 7.10 -23.38 -10.13
C SER A 391 7.97 -24.50 -9.54
N GLU A 392 8.58 -24.26 -8.38
CA GLU A 392 9.37 -25.25 -7.66
C GLU A 392 8.52 -26.28 -6.87
N HIS A 393 7.27 -25.94 -6.57
CA HIS A 393 6.40 -26.74 -5.71
C HIS A 393 5.22 -27.42 -6.44
N VAL A 394 4.95 -27.04 -7.69
CA VAL A 394 3.88 -27.66 -8.48
C VAL A 394 4.41 -28.39 -9.69
N GLU A 395 3.71 -29.44 -10.15
CA GLU A 395 4.07 -30.19 -11.34
C GLU A 395 3.94 -29.31 -12.61
N PRO A 396 4.82 -29.51 -13.62
CA PRO A 396 4.71 -28.81 -14.88
C PRO A 396 3.33 -28.96 -15.54
N GLY A 397 2.76 -27.84 -16.00
CA GLY A 397 1.41 -27.81 -16.57
C GLY A 397 0.28 -27.67 -15.56
N SER A 398 0.60 -27.54 -14.28
CA SER A 398 -0.36 -27.19 -13.23
C SER A 398 -0.98 -25.82 -13.45
N ARG A 399 -2.09 -25.56 -12.76
CA ARG A 399 -2.74 -24.25 -12.72
C ARG A 399 -2.74 -23.72 -11.28
N ALA A 400 -2.58 -22.41 -11.14
CA ALA A 400 -2.71 -21.72 -9.87
C ALA A 400 -3.89 -20.75 -9.89
N LEU A 401 -4.65 -20.70 -8.82
CA LEU A 401 -5.63 -19.64 -8.57
C LEU A 401 -4.86 -18.38 -8.17
N VAL A 402 -5.02 -17.31 -8.93
CA VAL A 402 -4.33 -16.04 -8.70
C VAL A 402 -5.28 -15.04 -8.06
N LEU A 403 -5.01 -14.68 -6.81
CA LEU A 403 -5.55 -13.50 -6.14
C LEU A 403 -4.51 -12.39 -6.26
N GLY A 404 -4.72 -11.43 -7.11
CA GLY A 404 -3.76 -10.37 -7.38
C GLY A 404 -4.03 -9.69 -8.70
N THR A 405 -3.18 -8.75 -9.06
CA THR A 405 -3.23 -8.02 -10.32
C THR A 405 -2.89 -8.91 -11.52
N ASP A 406 -3.11 -8.41 -12.72
CA ASP A 406 -2.67 -9.08 -13.95
C ASP A 406 -1.14 -9.19 -14.03
N GLY A 407 -0.38 -8.27 -13.39
CA GLY A 407 1.06 -8.37 -13.24
C GLY A 407 1.48 -9.68 -12.56
N LEU A 408 0.90 -10.00 -11.40
CA LEU A 408 1.16 -11.27 -10.72
C LEU A 408 0.73 -12.48 -11.57
N ALA A 409 -0.41 -12.39 -12.26
CA ALA A 409 -0.87 -13.46 -13.15
C ALA A 409 0.08 -13.67 -14.34
N GLN A 410 0.75 -12.63 -14.80
CA GLN A 410 1.75 -12.73 -15.86
C GLN A 410 3.04 -13.41 -15.37
N GLU A 411 3.54 -13.04 -14.17
CA GLU A 411 4.70 -13.72 -13.57
C GLU A 411 4.44 -15.24 -13.41
N VAL A 412 3.22 -15.62 -13.02
CA VAL A 412 2.80 -17.04 -12.95
C VAL A 412 2.86 -17.72 -14.32
N ARG A 413 2.43 -17.03 -15.39
CA ARG A 413 2.50 -17.59 -16.76
C ARG A 413 3.94 -17.74 -17.25
N GLU A 414 4.80 -16.79 -16.92
CA GLU A 414 6.23 -16.78 -17.33
C GLU A 414 7.01 -17.95 -16.76
N VAL A 415 6.65 -18.45 -15.57
CA VAL A 415 7.22 -19.67 -15.00
C VAL A 415 6.53 -20.96 -15.50
N GLY A 416 5.65 -20.88 -16.50
CA GLY A 416 5.00 -22.03 -17.14
C GLY A 416 3.82 -22.62 -16.38
N VAL A 417 3.27 -21.91 -15.41
CA VAL A 417 2.07 -22.32 -14.65
C VAL A 417 0.83 -21.64 -15.22
N GLY A 418 -0.23 -22.42 -15.45
CA GLY A 418 -1.50 -21.91 -15.94
C GLY A 418 -2.25 -21.13 -14.88
N VAL A 419 -3.05 -20.12 -15.29
CA VAL A 419 -3.87 -19.32 -14.37
C VAL A 419 -5.27 -19.90 -14.28
N ALA A 420 -5.79 -20.05 -13.07
CA ALA A 420 -7.18 -20.36 -12.73
C ALA A 420 -7.82 -19.14 -12.04
N ARG A 421 -9.14 -19.02 -12.13
CA ARG A 421 -9.93 -17.95 -11.48
C ARG A 421 -11.02 -18.50 -10.56
N SER A 422 -11.17 -19.81 -10.47
CA SER A 422 -12.14 -20.49 -9.62
C SER A 422 -11.54 -21.74 -8.99
N ALA A 423 -11.99 -22.07 -7.79
CA ALA A 423 -11.67 -23.34 -7.11
C ALA A 423 -12.19 -24.57 -7.88
N ASP A 424 -13.27 -24.41 -8.67
CA ASP A 424 -13.81 -25.48 -9.53
C ASP A 424 -12.82 -25.94 -10.61
N ASP A 425 -11.87 -25.10 -10.99
CA ASP A 425 -10.76 -25.43 -11.88
C ASP A 425 -9.76 -26.42 -11.25
N ARG A 426 -9.89 -26.71 -9.96
CA ARG A 426 -9.00 -27.56 -9.16
C ARG A 426 -7.54 -27.14 -9.27
N PRO A 427 -7.21 -25.89 -8.91
CA PRO A 427 -5.85 -25.40 -8.98
C PRO A 427 -4.94 -26.20 -8.03
N ALA A 428 -3.70 -26.45 -8.45
CA ALA A 428 -2.69 -27.09 -7.60
C ALA A 428 -2.19 -26.15 -6.50
N ALA A 429 -2.30 -24.83 -6.73
CA ALA A 429 -1.92 -23.80 -5.77
C ALA A 429 -2.83 -22.59 -5.82
N VAL A 430 -2.77 -21.79 -4.75
CA VAL A 430 -3.27 -20.43 -4.65
C VAL A 430 -2.05 -19.52 -4.49
N ILE A 431 -1.94 -18.47 -5.30
CA ILE A 431 -0.95 -17.42 -5.15
C ILE A 431 -1.68 -16.11 -4.86
N GLN A 432 -1.33 -15.46 -3.76
CA GLN A 432 -2.02 -14.28 -3.25
C GLN A 432 -1.10 -13.08 -3.14
N GLY A 433 -1.45 -12.01 -3.81
CA GLY A 433 -0.87 -10.67 -3.71
C GLY A 433 -1.97 -9.62 -3.61
N PHE A 434 -1.59 -8.39 -3.36
CA PHE A 434 -2.52 -7.27 -3.29
C PHE A 434 -3.19 -7.02 -4.66
N SER A 435 -4.47 -6.75 -4.62
CA SER A 435 -5.24 -6.17 -5.72
C SER A 435 -6.38 -5.33 -5.15
N PRO A 436 -6.64 -4.14 -5.69
CA PRO A 436 -7.78 -3.32 -5.30
C PRO A 436 -9.13 -4.02 -5.60
N ASP A 437 -9.16 -4.98 -6.52
CA ASP A 437 -10.36 -5.75 -6.89
C ASP A 437 -10.62 -6.94 -5.96
N THR A 438 -9.77 -7.16 -4.95
CA THR A 438 -9.95 -8.24 -3.99
C THR A 438 -11.23 -8.01 -3.19
N ASN A 439 -12.10 -9.02 -3.20
CA ASN A 439 -13.40 -8.97 -2.55
C ASN A 439 -13.75 -10.31 -1.89
N TRP A 440 -14.89 -10.36 -1.19
CA TRP A 440 -15.33 -11.58 -0.49
C TRP A 440 -15.40 -12.80 -1.42
N SER A 441 -15.85 -12.65 -2.66
CA SER A 441 -15.97 -13.76 -3.61
C SER A 441 -14.61 -14.34 -3.98
N THR A 442 -13.62 -13.48 -4.30
CA THR A 442 -12.27 -13.91 -4.66
C THR A 442 -11.55 -14.57 -3.48
N LEU A 443 -11.68 -14.03 -2.26
CA LEU A 443 -11.16 -14.64 -1.04
C LEU A 443 -11.82 -15.97 -0.74
N SER A 444 -13.12 -16.13 -1.04
CA SER A 444 -13.85 -17.39 -0.86
C SER A 444 -13.36 -18.47 -1.82
N GLU A 445 -13.10 -18.13 -3.08
CA GLU A 445 -12.49 -19.06 -4.06
C GLU A 445 -11.12 -19.55 -3.58
N ALA A 446 -10.27 -18.66 -3.04
CA ALA A 446 -9.00 -19.05 -2.45
C ALA A 446 -9.19 -20.01 -1.27
N ALA A 447 -10.08 -19.68 -0.35
CA ALA A 447 -10.36 -20.52 0.82
C ALA A 447 -10.87 -21.91 0.42
N LEU A 448 -11.73 -22.01 -0.61
CA LEU A 448 -12.21 -23.29 -1.15
C LEU A 448 -11.07 -24.11 -1.75
N ALA A 449 -10.20 -23.48 -2.55
CA ALA A 449 -9.06 -24.15 -3.17
C ALA A 449 -8.05 -24.65 -2.11
N ILE A 450 -7.70 -23.82 -1.12
CA ILE A 450 -6.80 -24.17 -0.03
C ILE A 450 -7.38 -25.35 0.79
N ARG A 451 -8.65 -25.31 1.14
CA ARG A 451 -9.34 -26.42 1.83
C ARG A 451 -9.40 -27.70 1.00
N ALA A 452 -9.38 -27.58 -0.33
CA ALA A 452 -9.29 -28.73 -1.22
C ALA A 452 -7.85 -29.31 -1.34
N GLY A 453 -6.87 -28.69 -0.68
CA GLY A 453 -5.48 -29.13 -0.63
C GLY A 453 -4.54 -28.42 -1.58
N ALA A 454 -4.94 -27.29 -2.17
CA ALA A 454 -4.06 -26.45 -2.95
C ALA A 454 -2.94 -25.84 -2.08
N LEU A 455 -1.71 -25.82 -2.57
CA LEU A 455 -0.62 -25.10 -1.94
C LEU A 455 -0.96 -23.60 -1.88
N TRP A 456 -0.64 -22.93 -0.77
CA TRP A 456 -0.88 -21.52 -0.64
C TRP A 456 0.43 -20.72 -0.54
N ILE A 457 0.60 -19.74 -1.43
CA ILE A 457 1.76 -18.83 -1.48
C ILE A 457 1.23 -17.40 -1.37
N ALA A 458 1.79 -16.62 -0.45
CA ALA A 458 1.57 -15.19 -0.33
C ALA A 458 2.79 -14.42 -0.84
N THR A 459 2.56 -13.39 -1.65
CA THR A 459 3.65 -12.54 -2.14
C THR A 459 4.31 -11.77 -1.01
N ASN A 460 3.53 -11.31 -0.04
CA ASN A 460 3.96 -10.65 1.19
C ASN A 460 2.88 -10.78 2.28
N THR A 461 3.23 -10.37 3.49
CA THR A 461 2.33 -10.33 4.65
C THR A 461 2.25 -8.94 5.28
N ASP A 462 2.52 -7.90 4.51
CA ASP A 462 2.42 -6.52 4.97
C ASP A 462 0.98 -6.21 5.37
N ALA A 463 0.77 -5.94 6.66
CA ALA A 463 -0.58 -5.73 7.21
C ALA A 463 -1.22 -4.46 6.66
N THR A 464 -0.40 -3.47 6.35
CA THR A 464 -0.81 -2.17 5.86
C THR A 464 -0.10 -1.82 4.55
N LEU A 465 -0.72 -0.93 3.77
CA LEU A 465 -0.16 -0.35 2.56
C LEU A 465 -0.09 1.16 2.77
N PRO A 466 1.10 1.77 2.73
CA PRO A 466 1.23 3.23 2.81
C PRO A 466 0.53 3.91 1.63
N SER A 467 -0.15 5.01 1.93
CA SER A 467 -0.76 5.89 0.94
C SER A 467 -0.73 7.33 1.43
N GLU A 468 -0.99 8.28 0.55
CA GLU A 468 -1.12 9.70 0.90
C GLU A 468 -2.25 9.95 1.94
N ARG A 469 -3.23 9.05 2.03
CA ARG A 469 -4.33 9.09 3.02
C ARG A 469 -3.99 8.44 4.36
N GLY A 470 -2.79 7.90 4.50
CA GLY A 470 -2.36 7.10 5.63
C GLY A 470 -2.28 5.61 5.30
N LEU A 471 -2.26 4.78 6.33
CA LEU A 471 -2.11 3.33 6.18
C LEU A 471 -3.43 2.68 5.73
N LEU A 472 -3.43 2.09 4.55
CA LEU A 472 -4.54 1.29 4.02
C LEU A 472 -4.37 -0.19 4.40
N VAL A 473 -5.39 -1.00 4.09
CA VAL A 473 -5.35 -2.46 4.27
C VAL A 473 -4.37 -3.08 3.29
N GLY A 474 -3.30 -3.69 3.80
CA GLY A 474 -2.30 -4.40 3.00
C GLY A 474 -2.69 -5.85 2.69
N ASN A 475 -1.88 -6.50 1.83
CA ASN A 475 -2.09 -7.91 1.48
C ASN A 475 -2.08 -8.84 2.70
N GLY A 476 -1.23 -8.56 3.71
CA GLY A 476 -1.14 -9.35 4.92
C GLY A 476 -2.45 -9.43 5.71
N SER A 477 -3.24 -8.36 5.75
CA SER A 477 -4.57 -8.36 6.36
C SER A 477 -5.53 -9.28 5.61
N LEU A 478 -5.46 -9.31 4.27
CA LEU A 478 -6.24 -10.22 3.44
C LEU A 478 -5.75 -11.68 3.57
N VAL A 479 -4.44 -11.89 3.71
CA VAL A 479 -3.84 -13.19 4.03
C VAL A 479 -4.35 -13.67 5.39
N ALA A 480 -4.35 -12.81 6.42
CA ALA A 480 -4.87 -13.15 7.73
C ALA A 480 -6.35 -13.56 7.70
N ALA A 481 -7.18 -12.91 6.85
CA ALA A 481 -8.58 -13.28 6.66
C ALA A 481 -8.73 -14.71 6.09
N VAL A 482 -7.93 -15.07 5.07
CA VAL A 482 -7.92 -16.41 4.47
C VAL A 482 -7.34 -17.43 5.45
N ALA A 483 -6.27 -17.11 6.19
CA ALA A 483 -5.70 -17.95 7.23
C ALA A 483 -6.73 -18.29 8.32
N ASN A 484 -7.42 -17.27 8.83
CA ASN A 484 -8.48 -17.45 9.81
C ASN A 484 -9.64 -18.33 9.27
N ALA A 485 -10.00 -18.16 8.00
CA ALA A 485 -11.07 -18.94 7.38
C ALA A 485 -10.68 -20.41 7.14
N THR A 486 -9.42 -20.69 6.82
CA THR A 486 -8.95 -22.02 6.39
C THR A 486 -8.24 -22.82 7.48
N GLY A 487 -7.61 -22.13 8.44
CA GLY A 487 -6.67 -22.69 9.40
C GLY A 487 -5.32 -23.07 8.77
N ALA A 488 -5.04 -22.61 7.55
CA ALA A 488 -3.78 -22.83 6.83
C ALA A 488 -2.86 -21.61 6.93
N GLU A 489 -1.56 -21.86 6.76
CA GLU A 489 -0.53 -20.82 6.67
C GLU A 489 0.09 -20.83 5.27
N PRO A 490 0.37 -19.68 4.65
CA PRO A 490 1.00 -19.60 3.35
C PRO A 490 2.51 -19.80 3.43
N LEU A 491 3.13 -20.22 2.33
CA LEU A 491 4.53 -19.94 2.07
C LEU A 491 4.65 -18.47 1.69
N VAL A 492 5.48 -17.70 2.41
CA VAL A 492 5.66 -16.27 2.17
C VAL A 492 6.88 -16.04 1.29
N ALA A 493 6.71 -15.30 0.20
CA ALA A 493 7.77 -14.98 -0.73
C ALA A 493 8.57 -13.74 -0.34
N GLY A 494 7.87 -12.68 0.07
CA GLY A 494 8.41 -11.35 0.39
C GLY A 494 9.06 -11.24 1.76
N LYS A 495 9.72 -10.09 1.99
CA LYS A 495 10.30 -9.72 3.29
C LYS A 495 9.23 -9.79 4.41
N PRO A 496 9.57 -10.21 5.63
CA PRO A 496 10.89 -10.59 6.13
C PRO A 496 11.30 -12.03 5.82
N ALA A 497 10.48 -12.82 5.10
CA ALA A 497 10.86 -14.19 4.74
C ALA A 497 12.06 -14.21 3.78
N ALA A 498 12.90 -15.23 3.93
CA ALA A 498 14.15 -15.37 3.21
C ALA A 498 14.07 -15.38 1.66
N PRO A 499 13.01 -15.90 0.99
CA PRO A 499 13.06 -16.14 -0.44
C PRO A 499 13.36 -14.92 -1.32
N LEU A 500 12.76 -13.75 -1.03
CA LEU A 500 12.97 -12.52 -1.79
C LEU A 500 14.41 -12.01 -1.65
N MET A 501 14.94 -11.99 -0.43
CA MET A 501 16.32 -11.59 -0.18
C MET A 501 17.32 -12.56 -0.80
N ALA A 502 17.05 -13.87 -0.78
CA ALA A 502 17.88 -14.87 -1.45
C ALA A 502 17.91 -14.68 -2.98
N ASP A 503 16.77 -14.32 -3.59
CA ASP A 503 16.71 -13.99 -5.02
C ASP A 503 17.48 -12.70 -5.34
N ALA A 504 17.42 -11.70 -4.48
CA ALA A 504 18.17 -10.46 -4.61
C ALA A 504 19.68 -10.70 -4.51
N MET A 505 20.14 -11.47 -3.52
CA MET A 505 21.55 -11.91 -3.43
C MET A 505 22.00 -12.65 -4.69
N LYS A 506 21.20 -13.59 -5.16
CA LYS A 506 21.51 -14.31 -6.40
C LYS A 506 21.58 -13.37 -7.61
N ARG A 507 20.75 -12.36 -7.66
CA ARG A 507 20.73 -11.35 -8.73
C ARG A 507 21.96 -10.44 -8.66
N SER A 508 22.42 -10.04 -7.48
CA SER A 508 23.63 -9.24 -7.30
C SER A 508 24.91 -10.00 -7.74
N GLY A 509 24.89 -11.33 -7.66
CA GLY A 509 26.01 -12.18 -8.04
C GLY A 509 27.17 -12.19 -7.03
N VAL A 510 27.01 -11.53 -5.87
CA VAL A 510 28.01 -11.44 -4.80
C VAL A 510 27.42 -11.92 -3.48
N THR A 511 28.29 -12.17 -2.49
CA THR A 511 27.88 -12.67 -1.18
C THR A 511 27.94 -11.61 -0.07
N ASN A 512 28.75 -10.57 -0.29
CA ASN A 512 28.91 -9.48 0.68
C ASN A 512 28.07 -8.27 0.24
N SER A 513 26.76 -8.31 0.53
CA SER A 513 25.84 -7.26 0.19
C SER A 513 25.30 -6.60 1.45
N LEU A 514 25.04 -5.29 1.39
CA LEU A 514 24.35 -4.53 2.44
C LEU A 514 22.87 -4.40 2.05
N VAL A 515 21.99 -4.80 2.96
CA VAL A 515 20.55 -4.50 2.84
C VAL A 515 20.30 -3.11 3.41
N VAL A 516 19.64 -2.23 2.66
CA VAL A 516 19.27 -0.90 3.10
C VAL A 516 17.75 -0.76 3.02
N GLY A 517 17.11 -0.42 4.12
CA GLY A 517 15.67 -0.27 4.21
C GLY A 517 15.23 0.56 5.40
N ASP A 518 13.99 1.02 5.37
CA ASP A 518 13.40 1.89 6.38
C ASP A 518 12.58 1.14 7.43
N ARG A 519 12.39 -0.18 7.24
CA ARG A 519 11.53 -0.98 8.12
C ARG A 519 12.30 -2.09 8.84
N LEU A 520 12.19 -2.06 10.17
CA LEU A 520 12.77 -3.09 11.04
C LEU A 520 12.12 -4.46 10.84
N ASP A 521 10.79 -4.49 10.69
CA ASP A 521 9.98 -5.71 10.62
C ASP A 521 10.01 -6.41 9.25
N THR A 522 10.47 -5.75 8.21
CA THR A 522 10.59 -6.33 6.85
C THR A 522 12.03 -6.37 6.36
N ASP A 523 12.68 -5.22 6.22
CA ASP A 523 13.99 -5.11 5.58
C ASP A 523 15.10 -5.67 6.46
N ILE A 524 15.14 -5.19 7.70
CA ILE A 524 16.17 -5.57 8.65
C ILE A 524 16.00 -7.04 9.07
N GLN A 525 14.79 -7.43 9.41
CA GLN A 525 14.48 -8.84 9.70
C GLN A 525 14.70 -9.74 8.48
N GLY A 526 14.41 -9.23 7.28
CA GLY A 526 14.70 -9.92 6.01
C GLY A 526 16.20 -10.13 5.79
N ALA A 527 17.04 -9.13 6.07
CA ALA A 527 18.50 -9.27 6.04
C ALA A 527 18.98 -10.33 7.02
N HIS A 528 18.47 -10.32 8.25
CA HIS A 528 18.74 -11.33 9.28
C HIS A 528 18.41 -12.74 8.79
N SER A 529 17.28 -12.91 8.08
CA SER A 529 16.82 -14.22 7.59
C SER A 529 17.77 -14.91 6.63
N VAL A 530 18.66 -14.13 5.99
CA VAL A 530 19.68 -14.61 5.02
C VAL A 530 21.10 -14.38 5.50
N GLY A 531 21.29 -13.83 6.72
CA GLY A 531 22.59 -13.61 7.33
C GLY A 531 23.41 -12.48 6.71
N LEU A 532 22.74 -11.43 6.21
CA LEU A 532 23.37 -10.22 5.69
C LEU A 532 23.38 -9.11 6.74
N ASP A 533 24.37 -8.23 6.63
CA ASP A 533 24.38 -6.94 7.31
C ASP A 533 23.30 -6.02 6.74
N SER A 534 22.83 -5.11 7.58
CA SER A 534 21.79 -4.16 7.20
C SER A 534 22.03 -2.76 7.75
N ALA A 535 21.56 -1.76 7.03
CA ALA A 535 21.47 -0.37 7.43
C ALA A 535 20.00 0.07 7.48
N LEU A 536 19.56 0.52 8.66
CA LEU A 536 18.28 1.19 8.80
C LEU A 536 18.43 2.63 8.34
N VAL A 537 17.59 3.07 7.41
CA VAL A 537 17.49 4.48 7.00
C VAL A 537 16.27 5.13 7.66
N LEU A 538 16.42 6.35 8.15
CA LEU A 538 15.40 7.04 8.97
C LEU A 538 14.47 7.94 8.15
N THR A 539 14.38 7.71 6.83
CA THR A 539 13.54 8.50 5.92
C THR A 539 12.12 7.95 5.76
N GLY A 540 11.82 6.79 6.36
CA GLY A 540 10.54 6.09 6.16
C GLY A 540 9.78 5.79 7.46
N VAL A 541 9.44 4.50 7.66
CA VAL A 541 8.46 4.07 8.69
C VAL A 541 9.07 3.96 10.08
N SER A 542 10.23 3.29 10.21
CA SER A 542 10.81 3.04 11.54
C SER A 542 11.50 4.27 12.10
N THR A 543 11.23 4.56 13.35
CA THR A 543 11.76 5.72 14.06
C THR A 543 13.01 5.36 14.89
N PRO A 544 13.79 6.34 15.35
CA PRO A 544 14.85 6.09 16.33
C PRO A 544 14.37 5.35 17.58
N LYS A 545 13.13 5.63 18.03
CA LYS A 545 12.53 4.93 19.17
C LYS A 545 12.27 3.46 18.86
N ASP A 546 11.75 3.14 17.69
CA ASP A 546 11.52 1.75 17.27
C ASP A 546 12.85 0.98 17.20
N LEU A 547 13.92 1.63 16.72
CA LEU A 547 15.27 1.05 16.68
C LEU A 547 15.77 0.68 18.09
N LEU A 548 15.63 1.57 19.07
CA LEU A 548 16.08 1.32 20.42
C LEU A 548 15.31 0.17 21.10
N LEU A 549 14.05 -0.04 20.70
CA LEU A 549 13.15 -1.07 21.22
C LEU A 549 13.19 -2.36 20.39
N ALA A 550 13.99 -2.42 19.33
CA ALA A 550 13.99 -3.53 18.37
C ALA A 550 14.36 -4.86 19.03
N PRO A 551 13.55 -5.93 18.77
CA PRO A 551 13.91 -7.28 19.18
C PRO A 551 15.15 -7.77 18.38
N PRO A 552 15.88 -8.77 18.86
CA PRO A 552 17.18 -9.18 18.29
C PRO A 552 17.15 -9.43 16.78
N GLU A 553 16.07 -10.01 16.26
CA GLU A 553 15.89 -10.32 14.82
C GLU A 553 15.64 -9.08 13.94
N GLN A 554 15.39 -7.93 14.54
CA GLN A 554 15.11 -6.66 13.86
C GLN A 554 16.20 -5.61 14.11
N ARG A 555 17.35 -6.01 14.65
CA ARG A 555 18.48 -5.11 14.96
C ARG A 555 19.40 -4.98 13.75
N PRO A 556 19.50 -3.79 13.13
CA PRO A 556 20.42 -3.58 12.03
C PRO A 556 21.87 -3.53 12.50
N SER A 557 22.81 -3.72 11.57
CA SER A 557 24.26 -3.51 11.83
C SER A 557 24.60 -2.03 11.86
N HIS A 558 23.88 -1.20 11.07
CA HIS A 558 24.14 0.23 10.89
C HIS A 558 22.83 1.01 10.93
N VAL A 559 22.91 2.30 11.25
CA VAL A 559 21.81 3.25 11.12
C VAL A 559 22.32 4.54 10.49
N ILE A 560 21.57 5.05 9.51
CA ILE A 560 21.86 6.26 8.75
C ILE A 560 20.62 7.15 8.67
N ASP A 561 20.81 8.46 8.64
CA ASP A 561 19.70 9.41 8.58
C ASP A 561 18.96 9.32 7.23
N ASP A 562 19.71 9.26 6.15
CA ASP A 562 19.26 9.09 4.76
C ASP A 562 20.34 8.36 3.94
N LEU A 563 20.12 8.17 2.65
CA LEU A 563 21.08 7.43 1.80
C LEU A 563 22.45 8.10 1.66
N THR A 564 22.60 9.39 2.00
CA THR A 564 23.93 10.02 2.03
C THR A 564 24.85 9.38 3.06
N GLY A 565 24.30 8.80 4.12
CA GLY A 565 25.03 8.05 5.13
C GLY A 565 25.77 6.80 4.61
N LEU A 566 25.48 6.33 3.38
CA LEU A 566 26.31 5.32 2.71
C LEU A 566 27.73 5.82 2.42
N LEU A 567 27.95 7.13 2.39
CA LEU A 567 29.24 7.78 2.19
C LEU A 567 29.92 8.19 3.49
N ASP A 568 29.26 8.03 4.64
CA ASP A 568 29.83 8.32 5.96
C ASP A 568 30.84 7.25 6.38
N ASP A 569 31.70 7.59 7.33
CA ASP A 569 32.64 6.64 7.95
C ASP A 569 31.83 5.47 8.55
N GLU A 570 32.11 4.26 8.10
CA GLU A 570 31.43 3.04 8.56
C GLU A 570 31.42 2.93 10.08
N ALA A 571 32.53 3.29 10.73
CA ALA A 571 32.66 3.24 12.18
C ALA A 571 31.70 4.17 12.90
N ALA A 572 31.34 5.31 12.31
CA ALA A 572 30.42 6.27 12.91
C ALA A 572 28.96 5.81 12.86
N VAL A 573 28.57 5.11 11.78
CA VAL A 573 27.18 4.66 11.57
C VAL A 573 26.93 3.20 12.02
N ARG A 574 28.00 2.47 12.38
CA ARG A 574 27.89 1.12 12.94
C ARG A 574 27.34 1.15 14.36
N ILE A 575 26.34 0.30 14.63
CA ILE A 575 25.77 0.18 15.98
C ILE A 575 26.75 -0.57 16.89
N GLY A 576 27.27 0.16 17.89
CA GLY A 576 28.30 -0.33 18.80
C GLY A 576 28.76 0.75 19.79
N GLU A 577 29.84 0.46 20.48
CA GLU A 577 30.54 1.49 21.28
C GLU A 577 31.13 2.54 20.35
N GLN A 578 30.88 3.81 20.64
CA GLN A 578 31.30 4.93 19.81
C GLN A 578 32.35 5.77 20.57
N PRO A 579 33.54 6.04 19.99
CA PRO A 579 34.62 6.71 20.71
C PRO A 579 34.28 8.15 21.14
N ASP A 580 33.40 8.80 20.40
CA ASP A 580 32.97 10.18 20.66
C ASP A 580 31.90 10.28 21.74
N TRP A 581 31.34 9.16 22.16
CA TRP A 581 30.22 9.10 23.09
C TRP A 581 30.51 8.17 24.27
N SER A 582 30.40 8.69 25.47
CA SER A 582 30.45 7.90 26.71
C SER A 582 29.04 7.63 27.19
N VAL A 583 28.68 6.36 27.30
CA VAL A 583 27.35 5.91 27.73
C VAL A 583 27.48 5.20 29.06
N ALA A 584 26.73 5.65 30.06
CA ALA A 584 26.67 5.05 31.39
C ALA A 584 25.24 4.59 31.69
N VAL A 585 25.08 3.36 32.14
CA VAL A 585 23.80 2.77 32.50
C VAL A 585 23.65 2.66 34.01
N SER A 586 22.54 3.10 34.57
CA SER A 586 22.22 3.00 35.99
C SER A 586 20.72 2.70 36.19
N GLY A 587 20.40 1.48 36.59
CA GLY A 587 19.01 1.00 36.61
C GLY A 587 18.43 1.02 35.22
N SER A 588 17.27 1.70 35.01
CA SER A 588 16.64 1.89 33.70
C SER A 588 17.06 3.20 33.01
N THR A 589 18.07 3.90 33.51
CA THR A 589 18.50 5.19 32.97
C THR A 589 19.83 5.04 32.22
N ILE A 590 19.83 5.48 30.96
CA ILE A 590 21.02 5.64 30.12
C ILE A 590 21.42 7.10 30.13
N THR A 591 22.64 7.39 30.60
CA THR A 591 23.21 8.74 30.60
C THR A 591 24.32 8.81 29.56
N VAL A 592 24.21 9.73 28.61
CA VAL A 592 25.18 9.91 27.53
C VAL A 592 25.89 11.25 27.64
N SER A 593 27.16 11.27 27.32
CA SER A 593 27.98 12.49 27.27
C SER A 593 29.01 12.41 26.14
N ALA A 594 29.29 13.55 25.52
CA ALA A 594 30.35 13.64 24.53
C ALA A 594 31.72 13.50 25.19
N THR A 595 32.67 12.80 24.55
CA THR A 595 34.03 12.63 25.01
C THR A 595 34.99 13.69 24.47
N GLY A 596 34.58 14.42 23.41
CA GLY A 596 35.34 15.46 22.72
C GLY A 596 34.59 16.78 22.58
N GLU A 597 35.27 17.79 22.00
CA GLU A 597 34.66 19.11 21.74
C GLU A 597 33.75 19.11 20.50
N GLN A 598 33.93 18.17 19.55
CA GLN A 598 33.17 18.03 18.31
C GLN A 598 32.89 16.55 18.07
N PRO A 599 31.91 15.96 18.80
CA PRO A 599 31.52 14.58 18.57
C PRO A 599 30.82 14.40 17.21
N ALA A 600 31.04 13.27 16.57
CA ALA A 600 30.28 12.86 15.39
C ALA A 600 28.82 12.69 15.78
N HIS A 601 27.95 13.51 15.21
CA HIS A 601 26.51 13.51 15.57
C HIS A 601 25.81 12.25 15.08
N GLU A 602 26.22 11.73 13.93
CA GLU A 602 25.76 10.49 13.33
C GLU A 602 26.04 9.27 14.21
N ALA A 603 27.09 9.33 15.06
CA ALA A 603 27.47 8.25 15.96
C ALA A 603 26.65 8.20 17.28
N LEU A 604 25.83 9.20 17.58
CA LEU A 604 25.04 9.23 18.80
C LEU A 604 23.97 8.12 18.83
N LEU A 605 23.16 8.00 17.80
CA LEU A 605 22.10 7.00 17.75
C LEU A 605 22.64 5.56 17.73
N PRO A 606 23.71 5.22 16.99
CA PRO A 606 24.40 3.95 17.12
C PRO A 606 24.83 3.60 18.55
N ALA A 607 25.43 4.56 19.30
CA ALA A 607 25.82 4.36 20.67
C ALA A 607 24.62 4.11 21.61
N LEU A 608 23.55 4.87 21.42
CA LEU A 608 22.33 4.73 22.22
C LEU A 608 21.63 3.39 21.95
N ALA A 609 21.55 2.95 20.68
CA ALA A 609 20.96 1.66 20.30
C ALA A 609 21.74 0.49 20.94
N HIS A 610 23.07 0.54 20.87
CA HIS A 610 23.93 -0.46 21.50
C HIS A 610 23.67 -0.59 23.01
N ALA A 611 23.64 0.55 23.72
CA ALA A 611 23.40 0.58 25.16
C ALA A 611 21.98 0.16 25.55
N ALA A 612 20.96 0.61 24.79
CA ALA A 612 19.59 0.24 25.04
C ALA A 612 19.37 -1.28 24.87
N TRP A 613 19.92 -1.88 23.82
CA TRP A 613 19.84 -3.33 23.62
C TRP A 613 20.58 -4.13 24.69
N ALA A 614 21.76 -3.65 25.14
CA ALA A 614 22.48 -4.30 26.22
C ALA A 614 21.66 -4.29 27.52
N LEU A 615 21.02 -3.16 27.84
CA LEU A 615 20.16 -3.01 29.00
C LEU A 615 18.89 -3.88 28.93
N ILE A 616 18.17 -3.84 27.81
CA ILE A 616 16.94 -4.62 27.59
C ILE A 616 17.22 -6.12 27.65
N ASP A 617 18.33 -6.58 27.06
CA ASP A 617 18.72 -7.99 27.03
C ASP A 617 19.32 -8.49 28.36
N GLY A 618 19.52 -7.59 29.33
CA GLY A 618 20.18 -7.94 30.61
C GLY A 618 21.63 -8.40 30.45
N ARG A 619 22.35 -7.90 29.44
CA ARG A 619 23.74 -8.27 29.17
C ARG A 619 24.73 -7.56 30.09
N ASP A 620 24.30 -6.51 30.77
CA ASP A 620 25.12 -5.84 31.76
C ASP A 620 25.17 -6.66 33.05
N VAL A 621 26.37 -6.94 33.58
CA VAL A 621 26.69 -8.00 34.55
C VAL A 621 25.99 -7.79 35.90
N ASP A 622 25.44 -6.61 36.15
CA ASP A 622 24.80 -6.20 37.40
C ASP A 622 23.31 -5.79 37.27
N ALA A 623 22.70 -5.88 36.09
CA ALA A 623 21.30 -5.46 35.85
C ALA A 623 20.38 -6.65 35.56
N GLU A 624 19.28 -6.73 36.30
CA GLU A 624 18.12 -7.51 35.85
C GLU A 624 17.58 -6.88 34.55
N SER A 625 17.10 -7.68 33.60
CA SER A 625 16.48 -7.16 32.37
C SER A 625 15.40 -6.14 32.71
N VAL A 626 15.46 -4.99 32.05
CA VAL A 626 14.55 -3.86 32.27
C VAL A 626 13.41 -3.94 31.27
N ASP A 627 12.19 -3.61 31.71
CA ASP A 627 11.07 -3.44 30.78
C ASP A 627 11.42 -2.30 29.80
N PRO A 628 11.37 -2.52 28.49
CA PRO A 628 11.69 -1.50 27.50
C PRO A 628 10.98 -0.16 27.74
N SER A 629 9.73 -0.20 28.22
CA SER A 629 8.93 0.99 28.51
C SER A 629 9.43 1.81 29.71
N ASP A 630 10.33 1.28 30.52
CA ASP A 630 10.90 1.99 31.68
C ASP A 630 12.25 2.66 31.37
N VAL A 631 12.80 2.45 30.18
CA VAL A 631 14.08 3.00 29.77
C VAL A 631 13.96 4.52 29.55
N THR A 632 14.86 5.26 30.19
CA THR A 632 14.98 6.72 30.06
C THR A 632 16.39 7.09 29.60
N ILE A 633 16.51 7.95 28.60
CA ILE A 633 17.79 8.43 28.07
C ILE A 633 17.94 9.91 28.38
N THR A 634 19.08 10.29 28.93
CA THR A 634 19.36 11.68 29.36
C THR A 634 20.81 12.06 29.18
N SER A 635 21.09 13.35 29.33
CA SER A 635 22.45 13.90 29.38
C SER A 635 22.51 15.10 30.33
N ASP A 636 23.66 15.31 31.00
CA ASP A 636 23.92 16.53 31.79
C ASP A 636 24.22 17.73 30.88
N ALA A 637 24.73 17.50 29.66
CA ALA A 637 25.07 18.54 28.71
C ALA A 637 23.80 18.99 27.94
N PRO A 638 23.47 20.31 27.94
CA PRO A 638 22.23 20.81 27.33
C PRO A 638 22.16 20.60 25.82
N ASP A 639 23.25 20.65 25.11
CA ASP A 639 23.37 20.43 23.67
C ASP A 639 23.11 18.96 23.28
N VAL A 640 23.65 18.03 24.05
CA VAL A 640 23.40 16.60 23.90
C VAL A 640 21.94 16.26 24.22
N ARG A 641 21.38 16.88 25.27
CA ARG A 641 19.96 16.71 25.60
C ARG A 641 19.07 17.18 24.49
N ALA A 642 19.39 18.33 23.86
CA ALA A 642 18.63 18.83 22.72
C ALA A 642 18.67 17.86 21.51
N GLN A 643 19.76 17.10 21.32
CA GLN A 643 19.85 16.06 20.29
C GLN A 643 18.99 14.86 20.66
N ILE A 644 19.02 14.38 21.92
CA ILE A 644 18.15 13.31 22.41
C ILE A 644 16.67 13.67 22.22
N ASP A 645 16.30 14.92 22.54
CA ASP A 645 14.94 15.44 22.36
C ASP A 645 14.56 15.49 20.87
N LYS A 646 15.49 15.87 19.97
CA LYS A 646 15.27 15.87 18.52
C LYS A 646 15.06 14.45 17.97
N LEU A 647 15.78 13.47 18.47
CA LEU A 647 15.62 12.06 18.11
C LEU A 647 14.32 11.45 18.70
N GLY A 648 13.68 12.12 19.65
CA GLY A 648 12.46 11.64 20.29
C GLY A 648 12.67 10.42 21.22
N VAL A 649 13.90 10.20 21.70
CA VAL A 649 14.28 8.99 22.45
C VAL A 649 14.50 9.24 23.95
N GLY A 650 14.18 10.42 24.47
CA GLY A 650 14.35 10.75 25.88
C GLY A 650 13.50 9.90 26.85
N ASP A 651 12.37 9.40 26.40
CA ASP A 651 11.46 8.50 27.11
C ASP A 651 10.93 7.45 26.13
N LEU A 652 11.21 6.17 26.39
CA LEU A 652 10.83 5.08 25.51
C LEU A 652 9.43 4.50 25.81
N ARG A 653 8.64 5.13 26.70
CA ARG A 653 7.25 4.75 27.00
C ARG A 653 6.30 4.88 25.83
#